data_51792de8081fe9582bc12307a8c89b0c
#
_entry.id   51792de8081fe9582bc12307a8c89b0c
#
_cell.length_a   1.000
_cell.length_b   1.000
_cell.length_c   1.000
_cell.angle_alpha   90.00
_cell.angle_beta   90.00
_cell.angle_gamma   90.00
#
_symmetry.space_group_name_H-M   'P 1'
#
loop_
_entity.id
_entity.type
_entity.pdbx_description
1 polymer ?
#
loop_
_entity_poly.entity_id
_entity_poly.type
_entity_poly.pdbx_seq_one_letter_code
_entity_poly.pdbx_strand_id
1 'polypeptide(L)'
;MANDVAQNGFIARIRERPSVHDGAAAGRLISEFGGEFSARFAALPEPAQSLVRAIGGASPYLSRLIERGPAALFAILDQSPEESLKRLIARADAAGDLESVEAVMRELRKAKAEAALFFALVEIAGVWSSLEAAAGLSDFTDAALNAAMRAAMRTMGPKGYLRADAPRAEEASGIAVLAMGKYGARELNFSSDIDLIVLFDAEAPVLTEPLQARQIGIATARLIVRILNEQTVDGYVFRTDLRLRPDPGTSAAAVSVRAAEAYYEAHGQNWERAAFIKARAAAGDIALGEAFLKSLRPFVWRKYLDYAAIEDIHSIKRQIHAAKGGGEIEFYGHDIKTGRGGIREIEFLAQTQQLILGGKDPALRERQTVAALAALVRAGQLSEEAREHLDANYRYLRRVEHRLQMIGDEQTHRLPRDREGAARLAAFLGEEDVDAFEKRLTGVLSSTHKYFAELFEREERLSTGSGSLIFTGVENDPGTLATLESMGFKRASDVSETIRRWHMGSVRATRSPRARELLTKLAPRLLEALSKAGDPDAAFVAFDDFLGRLPGGVQVFALFANNPHVFDILIRIMTISPYLGRELSRRRHLIEALLESGWPGPQPAFAQTAEELAARLSRVDAYEAKLNEARRWAAEHRFETAARLVTGLTGVEEAGLSFTHIADAAINAMLPTVREETERQFGPI
;
A
#
# COMPACT_ATOMS: atom_id res chain seq x y z
N MET A 1 4.67 -5.36 -51.40
CA MET A 1 5.70 -5.40 -50.32
C MET A 1 6.56 -4.13 -50.26
N ALA A 2 7.25 -3.65 -51.31
CA ALA A 2 8.07 -2.43 -51.22
C ALA A 2 7.25 -1.14 -50.97
N ASN A 3 6.06 -1.00 -51.54
CA ASN A 3 5.17 0.14 -51.30
C ASN A 3 4.48 0.14 -49.92
N ASP A 4 4.26 -1.03 -49.31
CA ASP A 4 3.70 -1.18 -47.97
C ASP A 4 4.72 -0.80 -46.87
N VAL A 5 5.99 -1.15 -47.08
CA VAL A 5 7.09 -0.77 -46.18
C VAL A 5 7.34 0.75 -46.20
N ALA A 6 7.13 1.40 -47.36
CA ALA A 6 7.29 2.85 -47.48
C ALA A 6 6.22 3.65 -46.76
N GLN A 7 5.00 3.14 -46.63
CA GLN A 7 3.89 3.81 -45.96
C GLN A 7 3.78 3.48 -44.45
N ASN A 8 4.25 2.30 -44.03
CA ASN A 8 4.15 1.81 -42.65
C ASN A 8 5.47 1.91 -41.85
N GLY A 9 6.55 2.39 -42.46
CA GLY A 9 7.85 2.60 -41.83
C GLY A 9 7.82 3.69 -40.78
N PHE A 10 8.76 3.62 -39.81
CA PHE A 10 8.87 4.58 -38.71
C PHE A 10 8.84 6.04 -39.19
N ILE A 11 9.68 6.38 -40.17
CA ILE A 11 9.86 7.76 -40.67
C ILE A 11 8.56 8.34 -41.23
N ALA A 12 7.79 7.55 -41.97
CA ALA A 12 6.50 7.97 -42.56
C ALA A 12 5.43 8.28 -41.49
N ARG A 13 5.60 7.77 -40.28
CA ARG A 13 4.64 7.93 -39.15
C ARG A 13 5.04 9.02 -38.16
N ILE A 14 6.14 9.76 -38.37
CA ILE A 14 6.55 10.89 -37.53
C ILE A 14 5.45 11.98 -37.60
N ARG A 15 4.83 12.27 -36.46
CA ARG A 15 3.76 13.27 -36.31
C ARG A 15 4.18 14.47 -35.46
N GLU A 16 5.05 14.25 -34.48
CA GLU A 16 5.51 15.26 -33.55
C GLU A 16 6.97 15.63 -33.83
N ARG A 17 7.28 16.93 -33.68
CA ARG A 17 8.59 17.50 -33.94
C ARG A 17 8.98 18.40 -32.75
N PRO A 18 9.58 17.83 -31.70
CA PRO A 18 10.07 18.67 -30.60
C PRO A 18 11.13 19.64 -31.14
N SER A 19 11.24 20.80 -30.50
CA SER A 19 12.23 21.81 -30.86
C SER A 19 13.60 21.48 -30.26
N VAL A 20 14.67 22.00 -30.88
CA VAL A 20 16.04 21.82 -30.39
C VAL A 20 16.30 22.83 -29.27
N HIS A 21 16.50 22.38 -28.05
CA HIS A 21 16.82 23.24 -26.91
C HIS A 21 18.26 23.72 -26.94
N ASP A 22 19.24 22.79 -27.02
CA ASP A 22 20.67 23.07 -27.11
C ASP A 22 21.23 22.66 -28.48
N GLY A 23 21.39 23.64 -29.38
CA GLY A 23 21.91 23.41 -30.70
C GLY A 23 23.38 22.96 -30.71
N ALA A 24 24.17 23.36 -29.72
CA ALA A 24 25.54 22.94 -29.61
C ALA A 24 25.68 21.46 -29.20
N ALA A 25 24.84 21.01 -28.24
CA ALA A 25 24.78 19.61 -27.87
C ALA A 25 24.27 18.73 -29.04
N ALA A 26 23.23 19.18 -29.76
CA ALA A 26 22.74 18.50 -30.97
C ALA A 26 23.83 18.40 -32.05
N GLY A 27 24.62 19.48 -32.25
CA GLY A 27 25.75 19.50 -33.18
C GLY A 27 26.85 18.50 -32.79
N ARG A 28 27.18 18.42 -31.49
CA ARG A 28 28.15 17.43 -30.98
C ARG A 28 27.72 16.00 -31.26
N LEU A 29 26.47 15.65 -30.92
CA LEU A 29 25.92 14.31 -31.20
C LEU A 29 26.09 13.91 -32.68
N ILE A 30 25.77 14.83 -33.61
CA ILE A 30 25.85 14.55 -35.03
C ILE A 30 27.34 14.45 -35.49
N SER A 31 28.24 15.22 -34.92
CA SER A 31 29.67 15.16 -35.24
C SER A 31 30.36 13.87 -34.80
N GLU A 32 29.79 13.19 -33.79
CA GLU A 32 30.23 11.85 -33.37
C GLU A 32 29.83 10.72 -34.33
N PHE A 33 28.94 10.99 -35.27
CA PHE A 33 28.62 10.00 -36.33
C PHE A 33 29.85 9.85 -37.26
N GLY A 34 30.54 8.73 -37.15
CA GLY A 34 31.68 8.43 -38.03
C GLY A 34 31.22 7.96 -39.43
N GLY A 35 32.01 8.28 -40.46
CA GLY A 35 31.98 7.71 -41.79
C GLY A 35 30.60 7.42 -42.39
N GLU A 36 30.19 6.16 -42.41
CA GLU A 36 28.94 5.69 -43.01
C GLU A 36 27.71 6.31 -42.30
N PHE A 37 27.69 6.41 -40.98
CA PHE A 37 26.55 6.94 -40.25
C PHE A 37 26.32 8.43 -40.46
N SER A 38 27.38 9.20 -40.68
CA SER A 38 27.26 10.63 -41.04
C SER A 38 26.58 10.78 -42.41
N ALA A 39 26.94 9.96 -43.40
CA ALA A 39 26.31 9.98 -44.70
C ALA A 39 24.86 9.53 -44.64
N ARG A 40 24.57 8.49 -43.85
CA ARG A 40 23.17 8.02 -43.61
C ARG A 40 22.30 9.07 -42.96
N PHE A 41 22.85 9.78 -41.93
CA PHE A 41 22.14 10.86 -41.27
C PHE A 41 21.80 12.01 -42.23
N ALA A 42 22.76 12.41 -43.06
CA ALA A 42 22.56 13.47 -44.07
C ALA A 42 21.51 13.10 -45.13
N ALA A 43 21.34 11.79 -45.40
CA ALA A 43 20.34 11.24 -46.34
C ALA A 43 18.95 11.08 -45.73
N LEU A 44 18.78 11.22 -44.39
CA LEU A 44 17.48 11.10 -43.77
C LEU A 44 16.56 12.26 -44.19
N PRO A 45 15.23 12.03 -44.32
CA PRO A 45 14.26 13.12 -44.45
C PRO A 45 14.31 14.08 -43.28
N GLU A 46 13.98 15.36 -43.56
CA GLU A 46 14.04 16.43 -42.55
C GLU A 46 13.34 16.10 -41.22
N PRO A 47 12.13 15.48 -41.17
CA PRO A 47 11.50 15.10 -39.92
C PRO A 47 12.35 14.19 -39.04
N ALA A 48 13.04 13.22 -39.61
CA ALA A 48 13.93 12.32 -38.89
C ALA A 48 15.21 12.99 -38.41
N GLN A 49 15.79 13.88 -39.25
CA GLN A 49 16.97 14.68 -38.84
C GLN A 49 16.59 15.60 -37.68
N SER A 50 15.45 16.29 -37.77
CA SER A 50 14.95 17.18 -36.72
C SER A 50 14.71 16.44 -35.39
N LEU A 51 14.10 15.25 -35.44
CA LEU A 51 13.91 14.39 -34.27
C LEU A 51 15.22 14.04 -33.58
N VAL A 52 16.23 13.60 -34.34
CA VAL A 52 17.57 13.26 -33.77
C VAL A 52 18.24 14.49 -33.18
N ARG A 53 18.15 15.67 -33.84
CA ARG A 53 18.68 16.92 -33.30
C ARG A 53 17.98 17.35 -32.01
N ALA A 54 16.65 17.22 -31.94
CA ALA A 54 15.89 17.55 -30.74
C ALA A 54 16.28 16.66 -29.56
N ILE A 55 16.46 15.35 -29.81
CA ILE A 55 16.96 14.42 -28.78
C ILE A 55 18.37 14.83 -28.33
N GLY A 56 19.27 15.13 -29.25
CA GLY A 56 20.64 15.56 -28.95
C GLY A 56 20.69 16.82 -28.11
N GLY A 57 19.77 17.76 -28.35
CA GLY A 57 19.69 19.02 -27.59
C GLY A 57 18.95 18.92 -26.24
N ALA A 58 18.22 17.82 -25.97
CA ALA A 58 17.38 17.73 -24.78
C ALA A 58 17.79 16.62 -23.80
N SER A 59 18.27 15.47 -24.30
CA SER A 59 18.51 14.27 -23.50
C SER A 59 19.95 13.77 -23.56
N PRO A 60 20.79 14.08 -22.57
CA PRO A 60 22.11 13.50 -22.45
C PRO A 60 22.13 11.97 -22.40
N TYR A 61 21.08 11.38 -21.83
CA TYR A 61 20.96 9.92 -21.75
C TYR A 61 20.77 9.29 -23.14
N LEU A 62 19.79 9.76 -23.90
CA LEU A 62 19.51 9.24 -25.24
C LEU A 62 20.66 9.53 -26.20
N SER A 63 21.32 10.70 -26.10
CA SER A 63 22.51 11.01 -26.86
C SER A 63 23.60 9.96 -26.67
N ARG A 64 23.93 9.60 -25.42
CA ARG A 64 24.88 8.53 -25.12
C ARG A 64 24.49 7.16 -25.69
N LEU A 65 23.20 6.84 -25.75
CA LEU A 65 22.73 5.60 -26.38
C LEU A 65 22.98 5.61 -27.90
N ILE A 66 22.71 6.73 -28.53
CA ILE A 66 22.96 6.92 -29.98
C ILE A 66 24.46 6.89 -30.27
N GLU A 67 25.31 7.58 -29.51
CA GLU A 67 26.77 7.62 -29.65
C GLU A 67 27.41 6.23 -29.53
N ARG A 68 26.95 5.43 -28.55
CA ARG A 68 27.45 4.07 -28.30
C ARG A 68 26.96 3.05 -29.34
N GLY A 69 25.84 3.30 -30.00
CA GLY A 69 25.23 2.36 -30.94
C GLY A 69 24.46 3.05 -32.05
N PRO A 70 25.10 3.84 -32.93
CA PRO A 70 24.39 4.52 -34.04
C PRO A 70 23.67 3.53 -34.96
N ALA A 71 24.20 2.33 -35.13
CA ALA A 71 23.53 1.27 -35.90
C ALA A 71 22.12 0.97 -35.39
N ALA A 72 21.89 1.00 -34.08
CA ALA A 72 20.56 0.77 -33.47
C ALA A 72 19.57 1.88 -33.86
N LEU A 73 20.00 3.15 -33.84
CA LEU A 73 19.18 4.27 -34.31
C LEU A 73 18.68 4.03 -35.73
N PHE A 74 19.58 3.74 -36.66
CA PHE A 74 19.22 3.55 -38.06
C PHE A 74 18.37 2.29 -38.28
N ALA A 75 18.64 1.20 -37.55
CA ALA A 75 17.81 -0.01 -37.61
C ALA A 75 16.37 0.27 -37.16
N ILE A 76 16.16 1.14 -36.16
CA ILE A 76 14.82 1.54 -35.72
C ILE A 76 14.16 2.44 -36.78
N LEU A 77 14.87 3.40 -37.36
CA LEU A 77 14.32 4.31 -38.36
C LEU A 77 13.94 3.61 -39.69
N ASP A 78 14.66 2.53 -40.05
CA ASP A 78 14.46 1.80 -41.30
C ASP A 78 13.32 0.76 -41.23
N GLN A 79 12.84 0.41 -40.05
CA GLN A 79 11.82 -0.61 -39.82
C GLN A 79 10.47 -0.02 -39.39
N SER A 80 9.41 -0.83 -39.42
CA SER A 80 8.17 -0.48 -38.76
C SER A 80 8.35 -0.57 -37.22
N PRO A 81 7.65 0.24 -36.41
CA PRO A 81 7.69 0.13 -34.96
C PRO A 81 7.31 -1.26 -34.43
N GLU A 82 6.35 -1.89 -35.08
CA GLU A 82 5.84 -3.23 -34.72
C GLU A 82 6.90 -4.32 -34.94
N GLU A 83 7.63 -4.26 -36.08
CA GLU A 83 8.75 -5.17 -36.35
C GLU A 83 9.92 -4.96 -35.40
N SER A 84 10.26 -3.69 -35.11
CA SER A 84 11.29 -3.34 -34.14
C SER A 84 10.95 -3.87 -32.74
N LEU A 85 9.70 -3.71 -32.26
CA LEU A 85 9.26 -4.26 -30.98
C LEU A 85 9.36 -5.79 -30.97
N LYS A 86 8.84 -6.46 -32.00
CA LYS A 86 8.90 -7.93 -32.11
C LYS A 86 10.34 -8.43 -32.05
N ARG A 87 11.26 -7.77 -32.76
CA ARG A 87 12.69 -8.11 -32.77
C ARG A 87 13.32 -7.91 -31.38
N LEU A 88 13.01 -6.81 -30.70
CA LEU A 88 13.53 -6.51 -29.35
C LEU A 88 13.04 -7.53 -28.32
N ILE A 89 11.76 -7.88 -28.35
CA ILE A 89 11.17 -8.90 -27.48
C ILE A 89 11.84 -10.26 -27.73
N ALA A 90 11.95 -10.68 -28.99
CA ALA A 90 12.59 -11.94 -29.35
C ALA A 90 14.06 -11.99 -28.92
N ARG A 91 14.79 -10.87 -29.05
CA ARG A 91 16.17 -10.74 -28.58
C ARG A 91 16.30 -10.87 -27.07
N ALA A 92 15.41 -10.21 -26.30
CA ALA A 92 15.39 -10.31 -24.85
C ALA A 92 15.06 -11.73 -24.40
N ASP A 93 14.09 -12.38 -25.02
CA ASP A 93 13.72 -13.77 -24.71
C ASP A 93 14.89 -14.73 -25.02
N ALA A 94 15.50 -14.64 -26.21
CA ALA A 94 16.63 -15.49 -26.61
C ALA A 94 17.86 -15.32 -25.70
N ALA A 95 18.03 -14.16 -25.08
CA ALA A 95 19.12 -13.95 -24.09
C ALA A 95 19.04 -14.97 -22.95
N GLY A 96 17.83 -15.41 -22.59
CA GLY A 96 17.60 -16.43 -21.58
C GLY A 96 18.24 -17.79 -21.89
N ASP A 97 18.56 -18.09 -23.13
CA ASP A 97 19.12 -19.38 -23.56
C ASP A 97 20.67 -19.40 -23.58
N LEU A 98 21.33 -18.26 -23.31
CA LEU A 98 22.78 -18.17 -23.25
C LEU A 98 23.35 -19.00 -22.07
N GLU A 99 24.54 -19.59 -22.28
CA GLU A 99 25.12 -20.60 -21.38
C GLU A 99 25.41 -20.08 -19.95
N SER A 100 25.89 -18.83 -19.84
CA SER A 100 26.27 -18.28 -18.52
C SER A 100 25.40 -17.10 -18.10
N VAL A 101 25.24 -16.93 -16.78
CA VAL A 101 24.47 -15.80 -16.20
C VAL A 101 25.08 -14.46 -16.64
N GLU A 102 26.40 -14.38 -16.72
CA GLU A 102 27.13 -13.17 -17.16
C GLU A 102 26.84 -12.84 -18.63
N ALA A 103 26.70 -13.83 -19.49
CA ALA A 103 26.31 -13.64 -20.90
C ALA A 103 24.87 -13.15 -20.99
N VAL A 104 23.94 -13.74 -20.23
CA VAL A 104 22.55 -13.29 -20.11
C VAL A 104 22.48 -11.84 -19.65
N MET A 105 23.20 -11.50 -18.56
CA MET A 105 23.26 -10.15 -18.02
C MET A 105 23.73 -9.14 -19.05
N ARG A 106 24.78 -9.45 -19.80
CA ARG A 106 25.35 -8.58 -20.83
C ARG A 106 24.36 -8.37 -21.98
N GLU A 107 23.78 -9.45 -22.49
CA GLU A 107 22.88 -9.36 -23.63
C GLU A 107 21.56 -8.63 -23.30
N LEU A 108 20.98 -8.89 -22.14
CA LEU A 108 19.81 -8.16 -21.68
C LEU A 108 20.06 -6.66 -21.53
N ARG A 109 21.25 -6.24 -21.08
CA ARG A 109 21.59 -4.81 -20.97
C ARG A 109 21.73 -4.15 -22.34
N LYS A 110 22.34 -4.83 -23.30
CA LYS A 110 22.40 -4.36 -24.67
C LYS A 110 21.02 -4.27 -25.31
N ALA A 111 20.17 -5.29 -25.10
CA ALA A 111 18.78 -5.27 -25.55
C ALA A 111 17.98 -4.14 -24.90
N LYS A 112 18.17 -3.89 -23.59
CA LYS A 112 17.52 -2.78 -22.87
C LYS A 112 17.97 -1.42 -23.38
N ALA A 113 19.26 -1.21 -23.68
CA ALA A 113 19.75 0.04 -24.24
C ALA A 113 19.08 0.37 -25.59
N GLU A 114 18.99 -0.63 -26.48
CA GLU A 114 18.30 -0.48 -27.76
C GLU A 114 16.77 -0.29 -27.57
N ALA A 115 16.13 -1.02 -26.66
CA ALA A 115 14.72 -0.87 -26.34
C ALA A 115 14.43 0.54 -25.76
N ALA A 116 15.30 1.06 -24.88
CA ALA A 116 15.14 2.41 -24.34
C ALA A 116 15.17 3.47 -25.46
N LEU A 117 16.11 3.35 -26.41
CA LEU A 117 16.17 4.23 -27.57
C LEU A 117 14.90 4.09 -28.44
N PHE A 118 14.45 2.87 -28.69
CA PHE A 118 13.24 2.59 -29.48
C PHE A 118 12.00 3.23 -28.84
N PHE A 119 11.72 2.95 -27.55
CA PHE A 119 10.54 3.49 -26.86
C PHE A 119 10.57 5.02 -26.75
N ALA A 120 11.76 5.61 -26.56
CA ALA A 120 11.91 7.06 -26.63
C ALA A 120 11.56 7.60 -28.02
N LEU A 121 12.11 7.03 -29.08
CA LEU A 121 11.87 7.48 -30.45
C LEU A 121 10.39 7.38 -30.85
N VAL A 122 9.73 6.25 -30.61
CA VAL A 122 8.31 6.07 -31.00
C VAL A 122 7.40 7.05 -30.26
N GLU A 123 7.70 7.37 -29.01
CA GLU A 123 6.90 8.29 -28.22
C GLU A 123 7.23 9.75 -28.53
N ILE A 124 8.51 10.12 -28.67
CA ILE A 124 8.92 11.51 -28.98
C ILE A 124 8.42 11.93 -30.36
N ALA A 125 8.47 11.00 -31.32
CA ALA A 125 7.98 11.24 -32.68
C ALA A 125 6.43 11.24 -32.80
N GLY A 126 5.71 10.92 -31.73
CA GLY A 126 4.25 10.77 -31.76
C GLY A 126 3.77 9.61 -32.63
N VAL A 127 4.64 8.62 -32.90
CA VAL A 127 4.28 7.38 -33.62
C VAL A 127 3.40 6.51 -32.74
N TRP A 128 3.75 6.41 -31.46
CA TRP A 128 2.94 5.81 -30.39
C TRP A 128 2.65 6.84 -29.30
N SER A 129 1.50 6.70 -28.67
CA SER A 129 1.19 7.41 -27.44
C SER A 129 2.07 6.90 -26.27
N SER A 130 2.17 7.66 -25.19
CA SER A 130 2.89 7.24 -23.99
C SER A 130 2.34 5.92 -23.40
N LEU A 131 1.04 5.65 -23.54
CA LEU A 131 0.44 4.40 -23.06
C LEU A 131 0.76 3.20 -23.96
N GLU A 132 0.80 3.39 -25.29
CA GLU A 132 1.23 2.34 -26.23
C GLU A 132 2.71 2.02 -26.02
N ALA A 133 3.56 3.04 -25.84
CA ALA A 133 4.97 2.84 -25.53
C ALA A 133 5.15 2.11 -24.19
N ALA A 134 4.38 2.48 -23.17
CA ALA A 134 4.40 1.82 -21.85
C ALA A 134 3.93 0.35 -21.92
N ALA A 135 2.94 0.04 -22.75
CA ALA A 135 2.50 -1.34 -22.98
C ALA A 135 3.58 -2.17 -23.66
N GLY A 136 4.19 -1.65 -24.73
CA GLY A 136 5.29 -2.31 -25.41
C GLY A 136 6.53 -2.49 -24.52
N LEU A 137 6.86 -1.50 -23.68
CA LEU A 137 7.93 -1.61 -22.69
C LEU A 137 7.61 -2.69 -21.65
N SER A 138 6.36 -2.85 -21.27
CA SER A 138 5.93 -3.92 -20.37
C SER A 138 6.08 -5.30 -21.00
N ASP A 139 5.79 -5.44 -22.31
CA ASP A 139 5.99 -6.69 -23.06
C ASP A 139 7.48 -7.05 -23.20
N PHE A 140 8.34 -6.06 -23.47
CA PHE A 140 9.79 -6.24 -23.44
C PHE A 140 10.28 -6.66 -22.04
N THR A 141 9.70 -6.06 -20.99
CA THR A 141 10.04 -6.40 -19.61
C THR A 141 9.64 -7.84 -19.27
N ASP A 142 8.49 -8.32 -19.75
CA ASP A 142 8.07 -9.71 -19.60
C ASP A 142 9.09 -10.68 -20.21
N ALA A 143 9.57 -10.38 -21.43
CA ALA A 143 10.58 -11.19 -22.10
C ALA A 143 11.91 -11.19 -21.33
N ALA A 144 12.36 -10.02 -20.85
CA ALA A 144 13.59 -9.91 -20.06
C ALA A 144 13.48 -10.63 -18.70
N LEU A 145 12.31 -10.56 -18.05
CA LEU A 145 12.04 -11.23 -16.77
C LEU A 145 12.00 -12.77 -16.96
N ASN A 146 11.36 -13.25 -18.02
CA ASN A 146 11.35 -14.68 -18.37
C ASN A 146 12.76 -15.18 -18.72
N ALA A 147 13.56 -14.41 -19.46
CA ALA A 147 14.96 -14.73 -19.72
C ALA A 147 15.78 -14.83 -18.43
N ALA A 148 15.61 -13.89 -17.50
CA ALA A 148 16.26 -13.93 -16.19
C ALA A 148 15.80 -15.14 -15.36
N MET A 149 14.49 -15.45 -15.39
CA MET A 149 13.92 -16.63 -14.73
C MET A 149 14.51 -17.92 -15.29
N ARG A 150 14.58 -18.06 -16.61
CA ARG A 150 15.17 -19.24 -17.31
C ARG A 150 16.63 -19.42 -16.92
N ALA A 151 17.43 -18.35 -16.91
CA ALA A 151 18.82 -18.40 -16.47
C ALA A 151 18.95 -18.79 -15.00
N ALA A 152 18.09 -18.28 -14.13
CA ALA A 152 18.07 -18.62 -12.70
C ALA A 152 17.74 -20.12 -12.49
N MET A 153 16.74 -20.62 -13.19
CA MET A 153 16.33 -22.04 -13.08
C MET A 153 17.41 -22.99 -13.59
N ARG A 154 18.12 -22.67 -14.69
CA ARG A 154 19.28 -23.49 -15.13
C ARG A 154 20.37 -23.55 -14.08
N THR A 155 20.62 -22.48 -13.36
CA THR A 155 21.59 -22.45 -12.26
C THR A 155 21.19 -23.37 -11.10
N MET A 156 19.90 -23.63 -10.92
CA MET A 156 19.39 -24.57 -9.91
C MET A 156 19.50 -26.03 -10.37
N GLY A 157 19.35 -26.30 -11.68
CA GLY A 157 19.43 -27.65 -12.24
C GLY A 157 20.69 -28.44 -11.89
N PRO A 158 21.91 -27.90 -12.09
CA PRO A 158 23.17 -28.58 -11.74
C PRO A 158 23.33 -28.90 -10.26
N LYS A 159 22.54 -28.24 -9.38
CA LYS A 159 22.52 -28.53 -7.95
C LYS A 159 21.58 -29.70 -7.59
N GLY A 160 20.96 -30.35 -8.57
CA GLY A 160 20.04 -31.46 -8.35
C GLY A 160 18.67 -31.09 -7.80
N TYR A 161 18.31 -29.79 -7.79
CA TYR A 161 17.02 -29.34 -7.26
C TYR A 161 15.86 -29.50 -8.23
N LEU A 162 16.14 -29.59 -9.53
CA LEU A 162 15.14 -29.75 -10.58
C LEU A 162 15.29 -31.12 -11.24
N ARG A 163 14.17 -31.71 -11.63
CA ARG A 163 14.17 -32.99 -12.38
C ARG A 163 14.80 -32.78 -13.76
N ALA A 164 15.61 -33.74 -14.18
CA ALA A 164 16.32 -33.70 -15.46
C ALA A 164 15.37 -33.72 -16.67
N ASP A 165 14.17 -34.26 -16.51
CA ASP A 165 13.12 -34.38 -17.53
C ASP A 165 12.12 -33.21 -17.48
N ALA A 166 12.37 -32.18 -16.68
CA ALA A 166 11.49 -31.02 -16.63
C ALA A 166 11.42 -30.33 -18.00
N PRO A 167 10.21 -30.02 -18.50
CA PRO A 167 10.04 -29.17 -19.68
C PRO A 167 10.66 -27.79 -19.38
N ARG A 168 10.54 -26.82 -20.30
CA ARG A 168 11.09 -25.48 -20.00
C ARG A 168 10.89 -25.14 -18.54
N ALA A 169 11.99 -25.06 -17.81
CA ALA A 169 11.99 -25.09 -16.34
C ALA A 169 11.17 -23.95 -15.73
N GLU A 170 11.05 -22.84 -16.46
CA GLU A 170 10.27 -21.68 -16.05
C GLU A 170 8.75 -21.91 -16.09
N GLU A 171 8.22 -22.68 -17.06
CA GLU A 171 6.78 -22.79 -17.31
C GLU A 171 6.04 -23.72 -16.34
N ALA A 172 6.72 -24.73 -15.80
CA ALA A 172 6.16 -25.68 -14.84
C ALA A 172 7.02 -25.80 -13.57
N SER A 173 7.73 -24.72 -13.26
CA SER A 173 8.71 -24.71 -12.15
C SER A 173 8.06 -24.70 -10.76
N GLY A 174 6.78 -24.39 -10.66
CA GLY A 174 6.16 -24.07 -9.38
C GLY A 174 6.67 -22.73 -8.80
N ILE A 175 7.31 -21.88 -9.61
CA ILE A 175 7.72 -20.53 -9.22
C ILE A 175 7.08 -19.53 -10.17
N ALA A 176 6.23 -18.66 -9.65
CA ALA A 176 5.54 -17.61 -10.39
C ALA A 176 6.05 -16.24 -9.96
N VAL A 177 6.19 -15.32 -10.92
CA VAL A 177 6.49 -13.92 -10.65
C VAL A 177 5.28 -13.08 -11.02
N LEU A 178 4.71 -12.39 -10.05
CA LEU A 178 3.64 -11.44 -10.26
C LEU A 178 4.23 -10.05 -10.52
N ALA A 179 3.77 -9.40 -11.57
CA ALA A 179 3.97 -7.99 -11.84
C ALA A 179 2.91 -7.18 -11.10
N MET A 180 3.36 -6.16 -10.37
CA MET A 180 2.52 -5.28 -9.57
C MET A 180 2.56 -3.85 -10.11
N GLY A 181 1.76 -2.96 -9.56
CA GLY A 181 1.78 -1.54 -9.88
C GLY A 181 1.61 -1.23 -11.37
N LYS A 182 2.35 -0.25 -11.88
CA LYS A 182 2.30 0.14 -13.30
C LYS A 182 2.72 -0.98 -14.24
N TYR A 183 3.70 -1.79 -13.84
CA TYR A 183 4.13 -2.94 -14.62
C TYR A 183 3.02 -3.99 -14.74
N GLY A 184 2.33 -4.29 -13.64
CA GLY A 184 1.18 -5.20 -13.63
C GLY A 184 0.03 -4.74 -14.53
N ALA A 185 -0.21 -3.43 -14.60
CA ALA A 185 -1.21 -2.83 -15.49
C ALA A 185 -0.77 -2.71 -16.96
N ARG A 186 0.47 -3.06 -17.32
CA ARG A 186 1.08 -2.79 -18.63
C ARG A 186 1.15 -1.28 -18.92
N GLU A 187 1.38 -0.49 -17.90
CA GLU A 187 1.54 0.96 -17.93
C GLU A 187 2.94 1.37 -17.44
N LEU A 188 3.98 0.53 -17.66
CA LEU A 188 5.33 0.76 -17.13
C LEU A 188 5.91 2.07 -17.65
N ASN A 189 6.43 2.89 -16.74
CA ASN A 189 7.12 4.13 -17.10
C ASN A 189 8.48 3.87 -17.76
N PHE A 190 8.96 4.88 -18.52
CA PHE A 190 10.23 4.80 -19.24
C PHE A 190 11.40 4.43 -18.33
N SER A 191 11.52 5.06 -17.15
CA SER A 191 12.55 4.76 -16.13
C SER A 191 11.87 4.61 -14.77
N SER A 192 11.38 3.41 -14.47
CA SER A 192 10.70 3.05 -13.23
C SER A 192 11.28 1.76 -12.66
N ASP A 193 11.07 1.55 -11.37
CA ASP A 193 11.24 0.23 -10.79
C ASP A 193 10.12 -0.68 -11.29
N ILE A 194 10.41 -1.98 -11.38
CA ILE A 194 9.40 -3.01 -11.56
C ILE A 194 9.08 -3.62 -10.20
N ASP A 195 7.82 -3.48 -9.79
CA ASP A 195 7.30 -4.06 -8.55
C ASP A 195 6.97 -5.53 -8.77
N LEU A 196 7.58 -6.43 -7.99
CA LEU A 196 7.45 -7.86 -8.16
C LEU A 196 7.08 -8.58 -6.85
N ILE A 197 6.25 -9.63 -6.97
CA ILE A 197 6.06 -10.64 -5.91
C ILE A 197 6.48 -11.99 -6.48
N VAL A 198 7.42 -12.66 -5.84
CA VAL A 198 7.87 -14.00 -6.23
C VAL A 198 7.20 -15.03 -5.33
N LEU A 199 6.44 -15.92 -5.94
CA LEU A 199 5.72 -17.01 -5.28
C LEU A 199 6.35 -18.35 -5.64
N PHE A 200 6.29 -19.33 -4.72
CA PHE A 200 6.66 -20.70 -5.00
C PHE A 200 5.63 -21.70 -4.44
N ASP A 201 5.45 -22.80 -5.17
CA ASP A 201 4.71 -23.96 -4.69
C ASP A 201 5.68 -25.02 -4.21
N ALA A 202 5.56 -25.41 -2.93
CA ALA A 202 6.40 -26.42 -2.33
C ALA A 202 6.14 -27.85 -2.84
N GLU A 203 4.98 -28.06 -3.48
CA GLU A 203 4.53 -29.37 -3.97
C GLU A 203 4.67 -29.51 -5.49
N ALA A 204 5.37 -28.56 -6.14
CA ALA A 204 5.54 -28.58 -7.60
C ALA A 204 6.21 -29.88 -8.08
N PRO A 205 5.65 -30.59 -9.10
CA PRO A 205 6.15 -31.88 -9.56
C PRO A 205 7.58 -31.83 -10.13
N VAL A 206 8.03 -30.65 -10.55
CA VAL A 206 9.37 -30.45 -11.12
C VAL A 206 10.48 -30.50 -10.06
N LEU A 207 10.14 -30.34 -8.77
CA LEU A 207 11.12 -30.35 -7.68
C LEU A 207 11.51 -31.79 -7.32
N THR A 208 12.83 -32.03 -7.15
CA THR A 208 13.34 -33.31 -6.68
C THR A 208 13.09 -33.51 -5.19
N GLU A 209 13.20 -32.43 -4.42
CA GLU A 209 13.02 -32.42 -2.96
C GLU A 209 12.12 -31.24 -2.54
N PRO A 210 10.83 -31.48 -2.24
CA PRO A 210 9.87 -30.44 -1.85
C PRO A 210 10.32 -29.62 -0.62
N LEU A 211 11.07 -30.25 0.31
CA LEU A 211 11.57 -29.56 1.51
C LEU A 211 12.57 -28.44 1.20
N GLN A 212 13.18 -28.44 0.01
CA GLN A 212 14.10 -27.40 -0.44
C GLN A 212 13.41 -26.29 -1.26
N ALA A 213 12.12 -26.42 -1.55
CA ALA A 213 11.35 -25.45 -2.37
C ALA A 213 11.54 -24.01 -1.91
N ARG A 214 11.56 -23.76 -0.61
CA ARG A 214 11.81 -22.44 -0.04
C ARG A 214 13.18 -21.88 -0.41
N GLN A 215 14.22 -22.72 -0.32
CA GLN A 215 15.60 -22.31 -0.66
C GLN A 215 15.73 -22.04 -2.14
N ILE A 216 15.13 -22.88 -2.98
CA ILE A 216 15.09 -22.72 -4.43
C ILE A 216 14.37 -21.42 -4.81
N GLY A 217 13.17 -21.17 -4.28
CA GLY A 217 12.39 -19.96 -4.53
C GLY A 217 13.15 -18.68 -4.14
N ILE A 218 13.77 -18.66 -2.96
CA ILE A 218 14.56 -17.51 -2.49
C ILE A 218 15.81 -17.30 -3.36
N ALA A 219 16.54 -18.38 -3.71
CA ALA A 219 17.72 -18.28 -4.54
C ALA A 219 17.38 -17.80 -5.96
N THR A 220 16.28 -18.31 -6.55
CA THR A 220 15.77 -17.88 -7.84
C THR A 220 15.38 -16.40 -7.81
N ALA A 221 14.62 -15.96 -6.82
CA ALA A 221 14.24 -14.54 -6.68
C ALA A 221 15.47 -13.62 -6.59
N ARG A 222 16.46 -13.99 -5.77
CA ARG A 222 17.71 -13.22 -5.63
C ARG A 222 18.49 -13.15 -6.93
N LEU A 223 18.54 -14.25 -7.69
CA LEU A 223 19.27 -14.28 -8.94
C LEU A 223 18.55 -13.49 -10.03
N ILE A 224 17.23 -13.52 -10.10
CA ILE A 224 16.44 -12.66 -10.99
C ILE A 224 16.74 -11.19 -10.69
N VAL A 225 16.66 -10.78 -9.41
CA VAL A 225 17.00 -9.42 -8.99
C VAL A 225 18.41 -9.04 -9.39
N ARG A 226 19.39 -9.91 -9.17
CA ARG A 226 20.77 -9.69 -9.57
C ARG A 226 20.90 -9.50 -11.09
N ILE A 227 20.32 -10.37 -11.90
CA ILE A 227 20.39 -10.30 -13.37
C ILE A 227 19.83 -8.98 -13.87
N LEU A 228 18.69 -8.52 -13.32
CA LEU A 228 18.00 -7.33 -13.81
C LEU A 228 18.56 -6.03 -13.22
N ASN A 229 18.90 -5.98 -11.94
CA ASN A 229 19.18 -4.74 -11.21
C ASN A 229 20.68 -4.41 -11.05
N GLU A 230 21.59 -5.41 -11.09
CA GLU A 230 23.00 -5.18 -10.86
C GLU A 230 23.58 -4.21 -11.90
N GLN A 231 24.26 -3.14 -11.43
CA GLN A 231 24.93 -2.18 -12.28
C GLN A 231 26.26 -2.77 -12.80
N THR A 232 26.42 -2.82 -14.11
CA THR A 232 27.65 -3.28 -14.77
C THR A 232 28.20 -2.21 -15.72
N VAL A 233 29.30 -2.50 -16.43
CA VAL A 233 29.82 -1.60 -17.48
C VAL A 233 28.82 -1.35 -18.61
N ASP A 234 27.91 -2.29 -18.86
CA ASP A 234 26.83 -2.20 -19.84
C ASP A 234 25.53 -1.57 -19.26
N GLY A 235 25.54 -1.11 -17.99
CA GLY A 235 24.37 -0.57 -17.29
C GLY A 235 23.59 -1.62 -16.52
N TYR A 236 22.28 -1.42 -16.38
CA TYR A 236 21.33 -2.33 -15.75
C TYR A 236 20.14 -2.60 -16.69
N VAL A 237 19.32 -3.60 -16.41
CA VAL A 237 18.11 -3.90 -17.19
C VAL A 237 16.90 -3.17 -16.61
N PHE A 238 16.52 -3.50 -15.37
CA PHE A 238 15.47 -2.83 -14.61
C PHE A 238 15.83 -2.78 -13.13
N ARG A 239 15.53 -1.68 -12.46
CA ARG A 239 15.46 -1.63 -10.99
C ARG A 239 14.28 -2.47 -10.54
N THR A 240 14.47 -3.26 -9.49
CA THR A 240 13.46 -4.20 -9.00
C THR A 240 13.05 -3.87 -7.57
N ASP A 241 11.75 -3.89 -7.29
CA ASP A 241 11.19 -3.68 -5.96
C ASP A 241 10.36 -4.89 -5.51
N LEU A 242 10.72 -5.49 -4.39
CA LEU A 242 10.01 -6.62 -3.79
C LEU A 242 9.20 -6.23 -2.55
N ARG A 243 9.03 -4.94 -2.24
CA ARG A 243 8.39 -4.48 -0.99
C ARG A 243 6.88 -4.72 -0.94
N LEU A 244 6.24 -5.00 -2.07
CA LEU A 244 4.80 -5.34 -2.12
C LEU A 244 4.48 -6.79 -1.76
N ARG A 245 5.50 -7.62 -1.46
CA ARG A 245 5.27 -8.99 -0.98
C ARG A 245 4.67 -9.01 0.43
N PRO A 246 3.98 -10.11 0.84
CA PRO A 246 3.43 -10.24 2.19
C PRO A 246 4.50 -9.99 3.26
N ASP A 247 4.21 -9.10 4.22
CA ASP A 247 5.07 -8.75 5.35
C ASP A 247 6.56 -8.56 4.96
N PRO A 248 6.91 -7.51 4.21
CA PRO A 248 8.26 -7.32 3.67
C PRO A 248 9.34 -7.19 4.75
N GLY A 249 8.98 -6.85 5.98
CA GLY A 249 9.91 -6.74 7.12
C GLY A 249 10.40 -8.08 7.64
N THR A 250 9.62 -9.14 7.53
CA THR A 250 9.94 -10.48 8.07
C THR A 250 10.01 -11.57 7.02
N SER A 251 9.34 -11.40 5.86
CA SER A 251 9.32 -12.40 4.80
C SER A 251 10.58 -12.39 3.94
N ALA A 252 10.94 -13.56 3.41
CA ALA A 252 12.03 -13.72 2.46
C ALA A 252 11.68 -13.14 1.07
N ALA A 253 12.67 -13.08 0.16
CA ALA A 253 12.49 -12.57 -1.21
C ALA A 253 11.45 -13.34 -2.05
N ALA A 254 11.19 -14.61 -1.70
CA ALA A 254 10.10 -15.41 -2.26
C ALA A 254 9.23 -15.96 -1.12
N VAL A 255 7.93 -16.06 -1.35
CA VAL A 255 6.93 -16.51 -0.36
C VAL A 255 6.19 -17.72 -0.94
N SER A 256 5.89 -18.74 -0.11
CA SER A 256 5.08 -19.85 -0.60
C SER A 256 3.63 -19.41 -0.85
N VAL A 257 3.00 -19.99 -1.86
CA VAL A 257 1.59 -19.71 -2.20
C VAL A 257 0.69 -19.83 -0.96
N ARG A 258 0.82 -20.94 -0.23
CA ARG A 258 0.02 -21.17 1.00
C ARG A 258 0.24 -20.10 2.09
N ALA A 259 1.49 -19.67 2.28
CA ALA A 259 1.79 -18.62 3.28
C ALA A 259 1.26 -17.26 2.84
N ALA A 260 1.34 -16.95 1.55
CA ALA A 260 0.78 -15.72 0.99
C ALA A 260 -0.76 -15.70 1.11
N GLU A 261 -1.45 -16.79 0.76
CA GLU A 261 -2.91 -16.92 0.92
C GLU A 261 -3.33 -16.74 2.37
N ALA A 262 -2.69 -17.45 3.31
CA ALA A 262 -2.96 -17.33 4.74
C ALA A 262 -2.73 -15.90 5.26
N TYR A 263 -1.68 -15.23 4.77
CA TYR A 263 -1.41 -13.83 5.12
C TYR A 263 -2.54 -12.90 4.65
N TYR A 264 -2.92 -12.97 3.37
CA TYR A 264 -3.96 -12.08 2.83
C TYR A 264 -5.34 -12.38 3.41
N GLU A 265 -5.63 -13.62 3.76
CA GLU A 265 -6.87 -14.00 4.43
C GLU A 265 -6.95 -13.43 5.86
N ALA A 266 -5.85 -13.52 6.63
CA ALA A 266 -5.84 -13.17 8.05
C ALA A 266 -5.39 -11.72 8.34
N HIS A 267 -4.48 -11.16 7.54
CA HIS A 267 -3.76 -9.93 7.84
C HIS A 267 -3.77 -8.91 6.70
N GLY A 268 -4.24 -9.27 5.50
CA GLY A 268 -4.21 -8.42 4.32
C GLY A 268 -4.87 -7.05 4.53
N GLN A 269 -4.17 -5.99 4.15
CA GLN A 269 -4.55 -4.60 4.34
C GLN A 269 -5.29 -4.04 3.12
N ASN A 270 -6.04 -2.94 3.28
CA ASN A 270 -6.79 -2.33 2.17
C ASN A 270 -5.88 -1.72 1.09
N TRP A 271 -4.70 -1.19 1.45
CA TRP A 271 -3.73 -0.72 0.46
C TRP A 271 -3.18 -1.87 -0.40
N GLU A 272 -3.02 -3.07 0.17
CA GLU A 272 -2.63 -4.26 -0.59
C GLU A 272 -3.73 -4.69 -1.55
N ARG A 273 -5.01 -4.59 -1.16
CA ARG A 273 -6.14 -4.80 -2.08
C ARG A 273 -6.03 -3.87 -3.29
N ALA A 274 -5.76 -2.58 -3.07
CA ALA A 274 -5.56 -1.61 -4.15
C ALA A 274 -4.37 -1.98 -5.05
N ALA A 275 -3.26 -2.45 -4.48
CA ALA A 275 -2.10 -2.90 -5.25
C ALA A 275 -2.43 -4.12 -6.13
N PHE A 276 -3.25 -5.06 -5.64
CA PHE A 276 -3.66 -6.25 -6.40
C PHE A 276 -4.64 -5.97 -7.54
N ILE A 277 -5.28 -4.80 -7.62
CA ILE A 277 -6.11 -4.43 -8.79
C ILE A 277 -5.29 -4.55 -10.08
N LYS A 278 -4.03 -4.11 -10.03
CA LYS A 278 -3.13 -4.08 -11.18
C LYS A 278 -2.29 -5.36 -11.34
N ALA A 279 -2.39 -6.33 -10.44
CA ALA A 279 -1.57 -7.53 -10.43
C ALA A 279 -1.85 -8.47 -11.60
N ARG A 280 -0.78 -9.07 -12.17
CA ARG A 280 -0.85 -10.16 -13.15
C ARG A 280 0.33 -11.11 -13.02
N ALA A 281 0.19 -12.36 -13.44
CA ALA A 281 1.32 -13.24 -13.62
C ALA A 281 2.14 -12.78 -14.84
N ALA A 282 3.45 -12.62 -14.68
CA ALA A 282 4.33 -12.05 -15.70
C ALA A 282 5.47 -12.98 -16.14
N ALA A 283 5.94 -13.86 -15.25
CA ALA A 283 7.02 -14.78 -15.59
C ALA A 283 6.94 -16.07 -14.78
N GLY A 284 7.65 -17.10 -15.25
CA GLY A 284 7.70 -18.40 -14.61
C GLY A 284 6.44 -19.22 -14.86
N ASP A 285 5.94 -19.87 -13.82
CA ASP A 285 4.70 -20.66 -13.85
C ASP A 285 3.48 -19.74 -13.85
N ILE A 286 3.07 -19.33 -15.05
CA ILE A 286 1.92 -18.41 -15.23
C ILE A 286 0.64 -19.04 -14.70
N ALA A 287 0.45 -20.36 -14.86
CA ALA A 287 -0.76 -21.04 -14.37
C ALA A 287 -0.86 -20.96 -12.84
N LEU A 288 0.24 -21.16 -12.13
CA LEU A 288 0.33 -21.00 -10.68
C LEU A 288 0.02 -19.55 -10.26
N GLY A 289 0.61 -18.57 -10.95
CA GLY A 289 0.38 -17.16 -10.68
C GLY A 289 -1.08 -16.75 -10.87
N GLU A 290 -1.72 -17.16 -11.96
CA GLU A 290 -3.13 -16.88 -12.22
C GLU A 290 -4.07 -17.64 -11.25
N ALA A 291 -3.73 -18.87 -10.86
CA ALA A 291 -4.47 -19.61 -9.84
C ALA A 291 -4.45 -18.86 -8.50
N PHE A 292 -3.27 -18.38 -8.08
CA PHE A 292 -3.12 -17.56 -6.88
C PHE A 292 -3.93 -16.25 -6.96
N LEU A 293 -3.84 -15.51 -8.07
CA LEU A 293 -4.64 -14.29 -8.24
C LEU A 293 -6.15 -14.58 -8.20
N LYS A 294 -6.56 -15.75 -8.70
CA LYS A 294 -7.96 -16.20 -8.62
C LYS A 294 -8.37 -16.51 -7.18
N SER A 295 -7.53 -17.15 -6.38
CA SER A 295 -7.81 -17.44 -4.96
C SER A 295 -7.92 -16.17 -4.13
N LEU A 296 -7.18 -15.10 -4.48
CA LEU A 296 -7.25 -13.80 -3.81
C LEU A 296 -8.46 -12.94 -4.19
N ARG A 297 -9.29 -13.33 -5.16
CA ARG A 297 -10.47 -12.54 -5.56
C ARG A 297 -11.38 -12.15 -4.40
N PRO A 298 -11.71 -13.03 -3.43
CA PRO A 298 -12.54 -12.64 -2.28
C PRO A 298 -11.87 -11.59 -1.38
N PHE A 299 -10.56 -11.59 -1.29
CA PHE A 299 -9.80 -10.58 -0.56
C PHE A 299 -9.83 -9.22 -1.28
N VAL A 300 -9.53 -9.19 -2.58
CA VAL A 300 -9.47 -7.95 -3.38
C VAL A 300 -10.86 -7.37 -3.61
N TRP A 301 -11.83 -8.21 -4.03
CA TRP A 301 -13.15 -7.84 -4.51
C TRP A 301 -14.24 -8.28 -3.53
N ARG A 302 -14.40 -7.54 -2.42
CA ARG A 302 -15.41 -7.84 -1.40
C ARG A 302 -16.81 -7.46 -1.89
N LYS A 303 -17.76 -8.40 -1.82
CA LYS A 303 -19.17 -8.15 -2.22
C LYS A 303 -19.87 -7.14 -1.31
N TYR A 304 -19.50 -7.13 -0.04
CA TYR A 304 -20.05 -6.21 0.95
C TYR A 304 -18.89 -5.40 1.52
N LEU A 305 -18.92 -4.11 1.23
CA LEU A 305 -18.03 -3.17 1.88
C LEU A 305 -18.60 -2.85 3.24
N ASP A 306 -17.83 -3.17 4.24
CA ASP A 306 -18.03 -2.67 5.58
C ASP A 306 -17.77 -1.15 5.60
N TYR A 307 -18.50 -0.39 6.40
CA TYR A 307 -18.29 1.07 6.56
C TYR A 307 -16.82 1.39 6.87
N ALA A 308 -16.13 0.54 7.65
CA ALA A 308 -14.70 0.63 7.92
C ALA A 308 -13.82 0.55 6.66
N ALA A 309 -14.21 -0.22 5.64
CA ALA A 309 -13.44 -0.29 4.39
C ALA A 309 -13.58 0.97 3.54
N ILE A 310 -14.71 1.68 3.63
CA ILE A 310 -14.90 2.99 3.00
C ILE A 310 -14.05 4.04 3.73
N GLU A 311 -14.04 4.01 5.05
CA GLU A 311 -13.25 4.92 5.89
C GLU A 311 -11.74 4.70 5.73
N ASP A 312 -11.29 3.44 5.54
CA ASP A 312 -9.90 3.11 5.20
C ASP A 312 -9.51 3.61 3.79
N ILE A 313 -10.43 3.60 2.83
CA ILE A 313 -10.23 4.18 1.51
C ILE A 313 -10.07 5.70 1.62
N HIS A 314 -10.89 6.35 2.44
CA HIS A 314 -10.74 7.77 2.76
C HIS A 314 -9.44 8.05 3.52
N SER A 315 -8.96 7.12 4.35
CA SER A 315 -7.68 7.25 5.03
C SER A 315 -6.50 7.17 4.06
N ILE A 316 -6.53 6.29 3.08
CA ILE A 316 -5.52 6.21 2.01
C ILE A 316 -5.50 7.54 1.21
N LYS A 317 -6.67 8.15 0.93
CA LYS A 317 -6.77 9.49 0.34
C LYS A 317 -6.03 10.53 1.17
N ARG A 318 -6.31 10.59 2.48
CA ARG A 318 -5.66 11.54 3.40
C ARG A 318 -4.14 11.34 3.44
N GLN A 319 -3.64 10.09 3.42
CA GLN A 319 -2.21 9.78 3.35
C GLN A 319 -1.56 10.32 2.07
N ILE A 320 -2.23 10.18 0.94
CA ILE A 320 -1.74 10.71 -0.34
C ILE A 320 -1.62 12.23 -0.29
N HIS A 321 -2.57 12.92 0.35
CA HIS A 321 -2.54 14.39 0.51
C HIS A 321 -1.56 14.85 1.59
N ALA A 322 -1.45 14.15 2.72
CA ALA A 322 -0.61 14.55 3.83
C ALA A 322 0.89 14.27 3.59
N ALA A 323 1.21 13.20 2.86
CA ALA A 323 2.59 12.76 2.68
C ALA A 323 3.49 13.78 1.95
N LYS A 324 2.94 14.79 1.23
CA LYS A 324 3.74 15.82 0.54
C LYS A 324 3.07 17.19 0.45
N GLY A 325 2.40 17.62 1.51
CA GLY A 325 1.92 18.99 1.68
C GLY A 325 0.75 19.37 0.78
N GLY A 326 -0.38 19.72 1.35
CA GLY A 326 -1.51 20.37 0.67
C GLY A 326 -1.17 21.79 0.20
N GLY A 327 0.01 21.99 -0.39
CA GLY A 327 0.45 23.25 -0.98
C GLY A 327 -0.34 23.61 -2.22
N GLU A 328 -0.30 24.88 -2.59
CA GLU A 328 -0.80 25.36 -3.87
C GLU A 328 -0.07 24.66 -5.03
N ILE A 329 -0.70 24.61 -6.20
CA ILE A 329 -0.06 24.08 -7.41
C ILE A 329 0.98 25.11 -7.84
N GLU A 330 2.25 24.82 -7.53
CA GLU A 330 3.39 25.61 -7.98
C GLU A 330 4.04 24.88 -9.16
N PHE A 331 4.33 25.61 -10.26
CA PHE A 331 4.91 24.99 -11.44
C PHE A 331 6.33 24.47 -11.18
N TYR A 332 7.23 25.31 -10.66
CA TYR A 332 8.62 24.94 -10.44
C TYR A 332 8.79 23.96 -9.26
N GLY A 333 9.36 22.80 -9.55
CA GLY A 333 9.58 21.76 -8.55
C GLY A 333 8.36 20.95 -8.17
N HIS A 334 7.21 21.17 -8.82
CA HIS A 334 5.99 20.38 -8.57
C HIS A 334 6.19 18.90 -8.85
N ASP A 335 5.63 18.07 -8.00
CA ASP A 335 5.63 16.61 -8.17
C ASP A 335 4.37 16.21 -8.97
N ILE A 336 4.52 15.96 -10.27
CA ILE A 336 3.39 15.63 -11.16
C ILE A 336 2.77 14.28 -10.91
N LYS A 337 3.39 13.44 -10.08
CA LYS A 337 2.85 12.12 -9.70
C LYS A 337 2.07 12.19 -8.40
N THR A 338 2.69 12.70 -7.34
CA THR A 338 2.13 12.68 -5.98
C THR A 338 1.68 14.05 -5.48
N GLY A 339 2.01 15.12 -6.18
CA GLY A 339 1.55 16.47 -5.90
C GLY A 339 0.05 16.64 -6.26
N ARG A 340 -0.50 17.78 -5.85
CA ARG A 340 -1.91 18.14 -6.08
C ARG A 340 -2.23 18.15 -7.56
N GLY A 341 -3.30 17.47 -7.96
CA GLY A 341 -3.70 17.32 -9.37
C GLY A 341 -2.85 16.33 -10.16
N GLY A 342 -1.94 15.59 -9.53
CA GLY A 342 -1.01 14.68 -10.20
C GLY A 342 -1.63 13.34 -10.61
N ILE A 343 -0.80 12.53 -11.28
CA ILE A 343 -1.18 11.21 -11.83
C ILE A 343 -1.85 10.34 -10.78
N ARG A 344 -1.39 10.40 -9.53
CA ARG A 344 -1.87 9.55 -8.44
C ARG A 344 -3.32 9.86 -8.05
N GLU A 345 -3.78 11.10 -8.21
CA GLU A 345 -5.18 11.45 -7.96
C GLU A 345 -6.11 10.76 -8.97
N ILE A 346 -5.72 10.69 -10.25
CA ILE A 346 -6.50 10.00 -11.30
C ILE A 346 -6.51 8.48 -11.04
N GLU A 347 -5.34 7.89 -10.78
CA GLU A 347 -5.23 6.46 -10.47
C GLU A 347 -6.04 6.10 -9.23
N PHE A 348 -5.96 6.92 -8.19
CA PHE A 348 -6.66 6.67 -6.93
C PHE A 348 -8.17 6.83 -7.07
N LEU A 349 -8.65 7.82 -7.84
CA LEU A 349 -10.06 7.97 -8.16
C LEU A 349 -10.61 6.68 -8.78
N ALA A 350 -9.95 6.16 -9.81
CA ALA A 350 -10.37 4.93 -10.48
C ALA A 350 -10.33 3.72 -9.53
N GLN A 351 -9.21 3.51 -8.83
CA GLN A 351 -9.02 2.35 -7.94
C GLN A 351 -9.96 2.35 -6.74
N THR A 352 -10.26 3.51 -6.18
CA THR A 352 -11.22 3.64 -5.08
C THR A 352 -12.60 3.14 -5.50
N GLN A 353 -13.11 3.64 -6.63
CA GLN A 353 -14.39 3.21 -7.16
C GLN A 353 -14.40 1.72 -7.53
N GLN A 354 -13.30 1.20 -8.06
CA GLN A 354 -13.14 -0.22 -8.33
C GLN A 354 -13.21 -1.06 -7.04
N LEU A 355 -12.55 -0.63 -5.96
CA LEU A 355 -12.61 -1.33 -4.67
C LEU A 355 -14.02 -1.31 -4.06
N ILE A 356 -14.76 -0.22 -4.25
CA ILE A 356 -16.12 -0.05 -3.73
C ILE A 356 -17.11 -0.93 -4.49
N LEU A 357 -17.02 -0.94 -5.81
CA LEU A 357 -18.07 -1.50 -6.67
C LEU A 357 -17.69 -2.83 -7.33
N GLY A 358 -16.39 -3.07 -7.55
CA GLY A 358 -15.90 -4.23 -8.30
C GLY A 358 -16.18 -5.59 -7.65
N GLY A 359 -16.57 -5.60 -6.36
CA GLY A 359 -17.06 -6.81 -5.71
C GLY A 359 -18.42 -7.25 -6.24
N LYS A 360 -19.28 -6.28 -6.59
CA LYS A 360 -20.63 -6.49 -7.14
C LYS A 360 -20.63 -6.53 -8.66
N ASP A 361 -19.81 -5.70 -9.31
CA ASP A 361 -19.71 -5.61 -10.76
C ASP A 361 -18.30 -6.00 -11.25
N PRO A 362 -18.13 -7.22 -11.79
CA PRO A 362 -16.86 -7.67 -12.35
C PRO A 362 -16.35 -6.85 -13.55
N ALA A 363 -17.23 -6.13 -14.28
CA ALA A 363 -16.83 -5.30 -15.41
C ALA A 363 -15.97 -4.10 -15.01
N LEU A 364 -15.94 -3.75 -13.72
CA LEU A 364 -15.08 -2.70 -13.16
C LEU A 364 -13.67 -3.17 -12.82
N ARG A 365 -13.34 -4.46 -12.95
CA ARG A 365 -12.05 -5.03 -12.53
C ARG A 365 -10.97 -4.86 -13.59
N GLU A 366 -10.85 -3.67 -14.12
CA GLU A 366 -9.85 -3.31 -15.12
C GLU A 366 -8.51 -2.99 -14.47
N ARG A 367 -7.40 -3.45 -15.07
CA ARG A 367 -6.05 -3.19 -14.57
C ARG A 367 -5.53 -1.81 -14.99
N GLN A 368 -5.87 -1.40 -16.23
CA GLN A 368 -5.43 -0.13 -16.80
C GLN A 368 -6.30 1.03 -16.33
N THR A 369 -5.67 2.16 -16.01
CA THR A 369 -6.33 3.33 -15.46
C THR A 369 -7.40 3.89 -16.42
N VAL A 370 -7.07 4.04 -17.70
CA VAL A 370 -8.00 4.56 -18.72
C VAL A 370 -9.18 3.61 -18.95
N ALA A 371 -8.93 2.30 -19.00
CA ALA A 371 -9.98 1.30 -19.13
C ALA A 371 -10.91 1.29 -17.90
N ALA A 372 -10.35 1.48 -16.71
CA ALA A 372 -11.13 1.61 -15.48
C ALA A 372 -12.05 2.84 -15.50
N LEU A 373 -11.55 4.01 -15.93
CA LEU A 373 -12.37 5.22 -16.10
C LEU A 373 -13.53 4.97 -17.07
N ALA A 374 -13.27 4.32 -18.20
CA ALA A 374 -14.31 3.97 -19.17
C ALA A 374 -15.34 2.97 -18.60
N ALA A 375 -14.89 2.00 -17.79
CA ALA A 375 -15.79 1.07 -17.11
C ALA A 375 -16.68 1.78 -16.08
N LEU A 376 -16.14 2.77 -15.36
CA LEU A 376 -16.91 3.58 -14.41
C LEU A 376 -18.02 4.41 -15.09
N VAL A 377 -17.80 4.91 -16.30
CA VAL A 377 -18.86 5.58 -17.08
C VAL A 377 -19.97 4.59 -17.42
N ARG A 378 -19.62 3.41 -17.93
CA ARG A 378 -20.61 2.36 -18.25
C ARG A 378 -21.46 1.95 -17.02
N ALA A 379 -20.86 2.00 -15.84
CA ALA A 379 -21.54 1.72 -14.57
C ALA A 379 -22.30 2.94 -13.99
N GLY A 380 -22.33 4.09 -14.68
CA GLY A 380 -23.02 5.31 -14.22
C GLY A 380 -22.37 5.98 -13.01
N GLN A 381 -21.09 5.69 -12.72
CA GLN A 381 -20.36 6.23 -11.57
C GLN A 381 -19.50 7.46 -11.91
N LEU A 382 -19.25 7.67 -13.19
CA LEU A 382 -18.50 8.80 -13.71
C LEU A 382 -19.24 9.36 -14.94
N SER A 383 -19.27 10.67 -15.11
CA SER A 383 -19.81 11.28 -16.34
C SER A 383 -18.84 11.11 -17.50
N GLU A 384 -19.36 11.09 -18.75
CA GLU A 384 -18.51 11.01 -19.94
C GLU A 384 -17.58 12.23 -20.03
N GLU A 385 -18.05 13.43 -19.70
CA GLU A 385 -17.24 14.65 -19.65
C GLU A 385 -16.06 14.53 -18.69
N ALA A 386 -16.30 14.04 -17.47
CA ALA A 386 -15.24 13.82 -16.48
C ALA A 386 -14.23 12.77 -16.96
N ARG A 387 -14.70 11.68 -17.59
CA ARG A 387 -13.83 10.65 -18.19
C ARG A 387 -12.92 11.24 -19.26
N GLU A 388 -13.47 12.04 -20.19
CA GLU A 388 -12.69 12.65 -21.28
C GLU A 388 -11.58 13.55 -20.74
N HIS A 389 -11.90 14.41 -19.77
CA HIS A 389 -10.91 15.28 -19.14
C HIS A 389 -9.85 14.48 -18.37
N LEU A 390 -10.26 13.51 -17.56
CA LEU A 390 -9.31 12.68 -16.78
C LEU A 390 -8.42 11.81 -17.66
N ASP A 391 -8.95 11.25 -18.77
CA ASP A 391 -8.15 10.49 -19.74
C ASP A 391 -7.13 11.39 -20.45
N ALA A 392 -7.56 12.57 -20.94
CA ALA A 392 -6.66 13.52 -21.57
C ALA A 392 -5.57 14.01 -20.59
N ASN A 393 -5.94 14.35 -19.37
CA ASN A 393 -5.03 14.77 -18.32
C ASN A 393 -4.03 13.65 -17.95
N TYR A 394 -4.52 12.42 -17.80
CA TYR A 394 -3.67 11.25 -17.51
C TYR A 394 -2.62 11.03 -18.59
N ARG A 395 -3.03 11.04 -19.86
CA ARG A 395 -2.11 10.86 -21.01
C ARG A 395 -1.08 11.98 -21.06
N TYR A 396 -1.49 13.23 -20.85
CA TYR A 396 -0.58 14.37 -20.86
C TYR A 396 0.43 14.29 -19.70
N LEU A 397 -0.03 14.05 -18.48
CA LEU A 397 0.86 13.91 -17.31
C LEU A 397 1.83 12.73 -17.46
N ARG A 398 1.38 11.60 -18.05
CA ARG A 398 2.25 10.45 -18.34
C ARG A 398 3.32 10.80 -19.37
N ARG A 399 2.95 11.57 -20.40
CA ARG A 399 3.91 12.08 -21.38
C ARG A 399 4.95 13.00 -20.74
N VAL A 400 4.54 13.92 -19.88
CA VAL A 400 5.47 14.78 -19.13
C VAL A 400 6.40 13.94 -18.24
N GLU A 401 5.85 12.96 -17.51
CA GLU A 401 6.62 12.04 -16.66
C GLU A 401 7.69 11.28 -17.46
N HIS A 402 7.34 10.76 -18.64
CA HIS A 402 8.27 10.04 -19.52
C HIS A 402 9.37 10.96 -20.04
N ARG A 403 9.05 12.20 -20.48
CA ARG A 403 10.07 13.14 -20.95
C ARG A 403 11.06 13.51 -19.84
N LEU A 404 10.58 13.72 -18.61
CA LEU A 404 11.46 13.94 -17.44
C LEU A 404 12.42 12.77 -17.24
N GLN A 405 11.92 11.54 -17.32
CA GLN A 405 12.74 10.33 -17.15
C GLN A 405 13.71 10.11 -18.30
N MET A 406 13.33 10.43 -19.53
CA MET A 406 14.18 10.30 -20.72
C MET A 406 15.40 11.23 -20.72
N ILE A 407 15.39 12.33 -19.98
CA ILE A 407 16.51 13.27 -19.92
C ILE A 407 17.76 12.61 -19.33
N GLY A 408 17.62 11.88 -18.21
CA GLY A 408 18.76 11.33 -17.47
C GLY A 408 18.69 9.82 -17.16
N ASP A 409 17.63 9.12 -17.56
CA ASP A 409 17.27 7.76 -17.09
C ASP A 409 17.06 7.70 -15.56
N GLU A 410 16.42 8.71 -15.02
CA GLU A 410 16.17 8.85 -13.60
C GLU A 410 14.69 8.58 -13.26
N GLN A 411 14.45 7.94 -12.11
CA GLN A 411 13.10 7.77 -11.55
C GLN A 411 12.64 9.10 -10.94
N THR A 412 12.38 10.09 -11.79
CA THR A 412 11.92 11.41 -11.37
C THR A 412 10.51 11.71 -11.87
N HIS A 413 9.79 12.50 -11.10
CA HIS A 413 8.46 13.04 -11.40
C HIS A 413 8.33 14.49 -10.91
N ARG A 414 9.46 15.13 -10.59
CA ARG A 414 9.47 16.52 -10.19
C ARG A 414 9.87 17.40 -11.36
N LEU A 415 9.12 18.46 -11.56
CA LEU A 415 9.45 19.49 -12.53
C LEU A 415 10.77 20.16 -12.16
N PRO A 416 11.51 20.68 -13.15
CA PRO A 416 12.68 21.51 -12.91
C PRO A 416 12.37 22.69 -11.98
N ARG A 417 13.36 23.10 -11.18
CA ARG A 417 13.23 24.20 -10.24
C ARG A 417 13.62 25.55 -10.83
N ASP A 418 14.15 25.54 -12.04
CA ASP A 418 14.66 26.71 -12.75
C ASP A 418 14.07 26.79 -14.16
N ARG A 419 14.14 28.01 -14.76
CA ARG A 419 13.57 28.29 -16.07
C ARG A 419 14.32 27.56 -17.19
N GLU A 420 15.61 27.32 -17.05
CA GLU A 420 16.42 26.64 -18.08
C GLU A 420 16.01 25.16 -18.21
N GLY A 421 15.90 24.45 -17.10
CA GLY A 421 15.40 23.07 -17.08
C GLY A 421 13.96 22.97 -17.57
N ALA A 422 13.10 23.96 -17.22
CA ALA A 422 11.74 24.04 -17.72
C ALA A 422 11.71 24.29 -19.24
N ALA A 423 12.59 25.14 -19.78
CA ALA A 423 12.71 25.39 -21.21
C ALA A 423 13.16 24.14 -21.98
N ARG A 424 14.13 23.40 -21.43
CA ARG A 424 14.54 22.09 -21.98
C ARG A 424 13.36 21.11 -22.07
N LEU A 425 12.60 20.98 -20.98
CA LEU A 425 11.46 20.09 -20.94
C LEU A 425 10.34 20.52 -21.88
N ALA A 426 10.03 21.84 -21.95
CA ALA A 426 9.06 22.40 -22.87
C ALA A 426 9.42 22.12 -24.34
N ALA A 427 10.66 22.40 -24.73
CA ALA A 427 11.18 22.10 -26.07
C ALA A 427 11.08 20.59 -26.37
N PHE A 428 11.42 19.72 -25.42
CA PHE A 428 11.37 18.28 -25.57
C PHE A 428 9.93 17.71 -25.63
N LEU A 429 8.95 18.41 -25.08
CA LEU A 429 7.54 18.13 -25.21
C LEU A 429 6.93 18.66 -26.50
N GLY A 430 7.61 19.54 -27.22
CA GLY A 430 7.10 20.25 -28.40
C GLY A 430 6.15 21.39 -28.02
N GLU A 431 6.23 21.92 -26.81
CA GLU A 431 5.50 23.12 -26.40
C GLU A 431 6.16 24.36 -27.01
N GLU A 432 5.41 25.42 -27.20
CA GLU A 432 5.86 26.66 -27.86
C GLU A 432 6.97 27.37 -27.06
N ASP A 433 6.72 27.51 -25.76
CA ASP A 433 7.68 28.08 -24.80
C ASP A 433 7.37 27.60 -23.36
N VAL A 434 8.12 28.12 -22.38
CA VAL A 434 7.94 27.79 -20.95
C VAL A 434 6.60 28.29 -20.43
N ASP A 435 6.15 29.45 -20.85
CA ASP A 435 4.95 30.09 -20.31
C ASP A 435 3.70 29.37 -20.83
N ALA A 436 3.70 28.91 -22.09
CA ALA A 436 2.67 28.04 -22.65
C ALA A 436 2.64 26.68 -21.94
N PHE A 437 3.81 26.10 -21.68
CA PHE A 437 3.96 24.84 -20.94
C PHE A 437 3.41 24.97 -19.50
N GLU A 438 3.81 26.03 -18.77
CA GLU A 438 3.34 26.33 -17.42
C GLU A 438 1.83 26.47 -17.39
N LYS A 439 1.25 27.28 -18.26
CA LYS A 439 -0.19 27.49 -18.37
C LYS A 439 -0.95 26.19 -18.63
N ARG A 440 -0.46 25.38 -19.57
CA ARG A 440 -1.10 24.10 -19.92
C ARG A 440 -1.03 23.12 -18.76
N LEU A 441 0.15 22.92 -18.17
CA LEU A 441 0.36 21.94 -17.11
C LEU A 441 -0.41 22.31 -15.83
N THR A 442 -0.37 23.59 -15.41
CA THR A 442 -1.13 24.05 -14.24
C THR A 442 -2.63 23.95 -14.47
N GLY A 443 -3.11 24.17 -15.70
CA GLY A 443 -4.50 23.92 -16.09
C GLY A 443 -4.88 22.44 -15.96
N VAL A 444 -4.03 21.52 -16.42
CA VAL A 444 -4.22 20.07 -16.30
C VAL A 444 -4.25 19.64 -14.83
N LEU A 445 -3.29 20.10 -14.02
CA LEU A 445 -3.23 19.78 -12.59
C LEU A 445 -4.48 20.30 -11.84
N SER A 446 -4.89 21.56 -12.12
CA SER A 446 -6.08 22.17 -11.50
C SER A 446 -7.36 21.45 -11.87
N SER A 447 -7.53 21.10 -13.16
CA SER A 447 -8.66 20.33 -13.65
C SER A 447 -8.73 18.94 -13.03
N THR A 448 -7.61 18.23 -12.95
CA THR A 448 -7.52 16.91 -12.31
C THR A 448 -7.95 16.98 -10.85
N HIS A 449 -7.40 17.96 -10.11
CA HIS A 449 -7.73 18.13 -8.70
C HIS A 449 -9.22 18.48 -8.48
N LYS A 450 -9.80 19.28 -9.35
CA LYS A 450 -11.23 19.61 -9.30
C LYS A 450 -12.10 18.34 -9.35
N TYR A 451 -11.91 17.47 -10.35
CA TYR A 451 -12.68 16.23 -10.46
C TYR A 451 -12.44 15.28 -9.29
N PHE A 452 -11.19 15.23 -8.80
CA PHE A 452 -10.85 14.45 -7.62
C PHE A 452 -11.58 14.97 -6.37
N ALA A 453 -11.57 16.26 -6.12
CA ALA A 453 -12.23 16.90 -4.98
C ALA A 453 -13.76 16.71 -5.04
N GLU A 454 -14.39 16.96 -6.19
CA GLU A 454 -15.84 16.82 -6.37
C GLU A 454 -16.35 15.41 -6.06
N LEU A 455 -15.60 14.37 -6.41
CA LEU A 455 -15.98 12.99 -6.11
C LEU A 455 -15.98 12.73 -4.61
N PHE A 456 -14.98 13.26 -3.89
CA PHE A 456 -14.77 12.97 -2.48
C PHE A 456 -15.47 13.95 -1.53
N GLU A 457 -15.73 15.20 -1.93
CA GLU A 457 -16.52 16.15 -1.12
C GLU A 457 -18.00 15.73 -0.99
N ARG A 458 -18.55 15.03 -1.97
CA ARG A 458 -19.89 14.43 -1.87
C ARG A 458 -19.97 13.40 -0.73
N GLU A 459 -18.88 12.74 -0.39
CA GLU A 459 -18.81 11.71 0.63
C GLU A 459 -18.42 12.26 2.03
N GLU A 460 -17.68 13.38 2.10
CA GLU A 460 -17.28 14.01 3.39
C GLU A 460 -18.46 14.61 4.19
N ARG A 461 -19.58 14.86 3.59
CA ARG A 461 -20.81 15.27 4.31
C ARG A 461 -21.37 14.20 5.26
N LEU A 462 -20.76 13.02 5.30
CA LEU A 462 -21.12 11.91 6.19
C LEU A 462 -20.12 11.62 7.30
N SER A 463 -18.98 12.34 7.39
CA SER A 463 -17.98 12.14 8.45
C SER A 463 -17.74 13.43 9.24
N THR A 464 -17.93 13.34 10.56
CA THR A 464 -17.78 14.44 11.52
C THR A 464 -16.31 14.69 11.90
N GLY A 465 -15.91 15.89 11.79
CA GLY A 465 -15.09 16.84 12.53
C GLY A 465 -13.89 16.43 13.41
N SER A 466 -13.15 15.37 13.13
CA SER A 466 -11.88 15.12 13.84
C SER A 466 -10.75 15.00 12.83
N GLY A 467 -9.65 15.74 13.01
CA GLY A 467 -8.52 15.84 12.09
C GLY A 467 -8.00 14.50 11.52
N SER A 468 -6.93 14.52 10.75
CA SER A 468 -6.40 13.32 10.08
C SER A 468 -5.85 12.32 11.11
N LEU A 469 -6.51 11.16 11.29
CA LEU A 469 -6.07 10.07 12.16
C LEU A 469 -5.90 8.80 11.33
N ILE A 470 -4.67 8.55 10.85
CA ILE A 470 -4.33 7.49 9.92
C ILE A 470 -3.30 6.56 10.55
N PHE A 471 -3.69 5.31 10.76
CA PHE A 471 -2.85 4.31 11.41
C PHE A 471 -2.52 3.11 10.48
N THR A 472 -2.63 3.29 9.15
CA THR A 472 -2.32 2.28 8.15
C THR A 472 -1.03 2.64 7.41
N GLY A 473 -0.20 1.65 7.04
CA GLY A 473 1.09 1.86 6.35
C GLY A 473 2.31 1.47 7.18
N VAL A 474 3.49 1.49 6.56
CA VAL A 474 4.77 1.13 7.19
C VAL A 474 5.39 2.31 7.96
N GLU A 475 5.09 3.52 7.53
CA GLU A 475 5.63 4.77 8.11
C GLU A 475 4.55 5.60 8.82
N ASN A 476 4.98 6.46 9.74
CA ASN A 476 4.07 7.39 10.42
C ASN A 476 3.57 8.46 9.44
N ASP A 477 2.26 8.63 9.37
CA ASP A 477 1.65 9.69 8.58
C ASP A 477 1.87 11.06 9.23
N PRO A 478 2.50 12.04 8.53
CA PRO A 478 2.77 13.36 9.10
C PRO A 478 1.54 14.12 9.56
N GLY A 479 0.40 13.97 8.88
CA GLY A 479 -0.87 14.59 9.25
C GLY A 479 -1.44 14.01 10.54
N THR A 480 -1.30 12.69 10.73
CA THR A 480 -1.67 12.01 11.98
C THR A 480 -0.79 12.44 13.13
N LEU A 481 0.53 12.56 12.92
CA LEU A 481 1.43 13.06 13.94
C LEU A 481 1.06 14.48 14.37
N ALA A 482 0.87 15.39 13.40
CA ALA A 482 0.43 16.77 13.69
C ALA A 482 -0.92 16.83 14.41
N THR A 483 -1.87 15.95 14.06
CA THR A 483 -3.17 15.84 14.74
C THR A 483 -2.98 15.36 16.19
N LEU A 484 -2.20 14.31 16.42
CA LEU A 484 -1.91 13.80 17.76
C LEU A 484 -1.17 14.85 18.61
N GLU A 485 -0.21 15.57 18.04
CA GLU A 485 0.47 16.69 18.71
C GLU A 485 -0.51 17.82 19.08
N SER A 486 -1.42 18.18 18.16
CA SER A 486 -2.46 19.17 18.44
C SER A 486 -3.45 18.73 19.51
N MET A 487 -3.66 17.41 19.68
CA MET A 487 -4.43 16.81 20.75
C MET A 487 -3.67 16.75 22.09
N GLY A 488 -2.39 17.14 22.14
CA GLY A 488 -1.58 17.19 23.35
C GLY A 488 -0.70 15.96 23.59
N PHE A 489 -0.62 15.01 22.67
CA PHE A 489 0.30 13.87 22.77
C PHE A 489 1.74 14.32 22.46
N LYS A 490 2.65 14.21 23.42
CA LYS A 490 4.06 14.54 23.25
C LYS A 490 4.85 13.45 22.52
N ARG A 491 4.34 12.22 22.58
CA ARG A 491 4.93 11.01 21.95
C ARG A 491 4.07 10.53 20.79
N ALA A 492 3.66 11.44 19.91
CA ALA A 492 2.75 11.18 18.79
C ALA A 492 3.20 10.00 17.90
N SER A 493 4.52 9.87 17.67
CA SER A 493 5.10 8.75 16.92
C SER A 493 4.84 7.39 17.57
N ASP A 494 5.06 7.28 18.90
CA ASP A 494 4.87 6.04 19.65
C ASP A 494 3.38 5.67 19.74
N VAL A 495 2.50 6.67 19.87
CA VAL A 495 1.05 6.49 19.85
C VAL A 495 0.61 5.93 18.50
N SER A 496 1.05 6.54 17.41
CA SER A 496 0.74 6.10 16.05
C SER A 496 1.23 4.67 15.79
N GLU A 497 2.46 4.34 16.17
CA GLU A 497 3.04 3.00 16.00
C GLU A 497 2.30 1.95 16.84
N THR A 498 1.91 2.28 18.06
CA THR A 498 1.16 1.37 18.93
C THR A 498 -0.23 1.07 18.36
N ILE A 499 -0.96 2.07 17.85
CA ILE A 499 -2.26 1.87 17.22
C ILE A 499 -2.09 1.01 15.93
N ARG A 500 -1.04 1.21 15.15
CA ARG A 500 -0.73 0.33 14.01
C ARG A 500 -0.52 -1.12 14.45
N ARG A 501 0.23 -1.36 15.54
CA ARG A 501 0.39 -2.70 16.10
C ARG A 501 -0.93 -3.33 16.49
N TRP A 502 -1.88 -2.55 17.04
CA TRP A 502 -3.23 -3.06 17.31
C TRP A 502 -3.95 -3.50 16.03
N HIS A 503 -3.86 -2.68 14.97
CA HIS A 503 -4.47 -3.01 13.67
C HIS A 503 -3.81 -4.23 12.99
N MET A 504 -2.54 -4.50 13.27
CA MET A 504 -1.84 -5.71 12.80
C MET A 504 -2.20 -6.96 13.62
N GLY A 505 -3.02 -6.83 14.67
CA GLY A 505 -3.45 -7.96 15.49
C GLY A 505 -2.39 -8.47 16.46
N SER A 506 -1.38 -7.64 16.80
CA SER A 506 -0.28 -7.99 17.70
C SER A 506 -0.74 -8.26 19.14
N VAL A 507 -1.85 -7.67 19.58
CA VAL A 507 -2.47 -7.91 20.89
C VAL A 507 -3.63 -8.89 20.77
N ARG A 508 -3.87 -9.71 21.79
CA ARG A 508 -4.95 -10.72 21.78
C ARG A 508 -6.33 -10.12 21.49
N ALA A 509 -6.60 -8.95 22.03
CA ALA A 509 -7.86 -8.24 21.84
C ALA A 509 -8.17 -7.88 20.37
N THR A 510 -7.14 -7.72 19.53
CA THR A 510 -7.28 -7.27 18.14
C THR A 510 -6.99 -8.36 17.09
N ARG A 511 -6.83 -9.62 17.50
CA ARG A 511 -6.51 -10.71 16.57
C ARG A 511 -7.58 -10.97 15.52
N SER A 512 -8.86 -10.85 15.87
CA SER A 512 -9.94 -11.09 14.92
C SER A 512 -10.20 -9.86 14.04
N PRO A 513 -10.56 -10.04 12.74
CA PRO A 513 -10.93 -8.94 11.85
C PRO A 513 -12.04 -8.05 12.43
N ARG A 514 -13.05 -8.69 13.06
CA ARG A 514 -14.17 -7.97 13.67
C ARG A 514 -13.75 -7.09 14.86
N ALA A 515 -12.79 -7.55 15.66
CA ALA A 515 -12.26 -6.74 16.76
C ALA A 515 -11.51 -5.51 16.24
N ARG A 516 -10.71 -5.68 15.17
CA ARG A 516 -10.00 -4.56 14.53
C ARG A 516 -10.94 -3.53 13.94
N GLU A 517 -11.99 -3.97 13.25
CA GLU A 517 -13.03 -3.08 12.72
C GLU A 517 -13.68 -2.23 13.82
N LEU A 518 -14.09 -2.86 14.91
CA LEU A 518 -14.71 -2.16 16.04
C LEU A 518 -13.71 -1.18 16.70
N LEU A 519 -12.45 -1.57 16.85
CA LEU A 519 -11.41 -0.70 17.39
C LEU A 519 -11.16 0.50 16.48
N THR A 520 -11.14 0.32 15.17
CA THR A 520 -10.99 1.42 14.20
C THR A 520 -12.10 2.45 14.38
N LYS A 521 -13.33 2.01 14.58
CA LYS A 521 -14.47 2.91 14.85
C LYS A 521 -14.34 3.66 16.17
N LEU A 522 -13.73 3.03 17.18
CA LEU A 522 -13.53 3.61 18.49
C LEU A 522 -12.31 4.52 18.60
N ALA A 523 -11.28 4.31 17.75
CA ALA A 523 -9.99 4.99 17.87
C ALA A 523 -10.06 6.52 17.87
N PRO A 524 -10.83 7.23 17.03
CA PRO A 524 -10.95 8.68 17.08
C PRO A 524 -11.51 9.17 18.41
N ARG A 525 -12.58 8.53 18.89
CA ARG A 525 -13.21 8.85 20.17
C ARG A 525 -12.30 8.54 21.35
N LEU A 526 -11.55 7.44 21.27
CA LEU A 526 -10.54 7.06 22.24
C LEU A 526 -9.49 8.16 22.40
N LEU A 527 -8.89 8.57 21.28
CA LEU A 527 -7.86 9.61 21.27
C LEU A 527 -8.39 10.95 21.76
N GLU A 528 -9.60 11.34 21.37
CA GLU A 528 -10.26 12.54 21.88
C GLU A 528 -10.51 12.45 23.38
N ALA A 529 -10.94 11.31 23.90
CA ALA A 529 -11.16 11.12 25.34
C ALA A 529 -9.85 11.14 26.14
N LEU A 530 -8.79 10.49 25.61
CA LEU A 530 -7.47 10.47 26.22
C LEU A 530 -6.78 11.83 26.18
N SER A 531 -7.00 12.64 25.13
CA SER A 531 -6.43 13.98 25.01
C SER A 531 -6.92 14.95 26.09
N LYS A 532 -8.07 14.66 26.70
CA LYS A 532 -8.63 15.45 27.84
C LYS A 532 -8.02 15.09 29.20
N ALA A 533 -7.11 14.09 29.22
CA ALA A 533 -6.39 13.73 30.45
C ALA A 533 -5.33 14.77 30.81
N GLY A 534 -4.95 14.85 32.06
CA GLY A 534 -3.82 15.70 32.52
C GLY A 534 -2.48 15.29 31.89
N ASP A 535 -2.32 14.02 31.54
CA ASP A 535 -1.19 13.46 30.78
C ASP A 535 -1.74 12.46 29.73
N PRO A 536 -1.93 12.91 28.46
CA PRO A 536 -2.46 12.07 27.40
C PRO A 536 -1.61 10.85 27.08
N ASP A 537 -0.27 10.98 27.13
CA ASP A 537 0.65 9.88 26.84
C ASP A 537 0.57 8.78 27.90
N ALA A 538 0.53 9.16 29.19
CA ALA A 538 0.37 8.18 30.27
C ALA A 538 -1.00 7.48 30.21
N ALA A 539 -2.06 8.23 29.89
CA ALA A 539 -3.40 7.69 29.70
C ALA A 539 -3.46 6.68 28.53
N PHE A 540 -2.76 6.99 27.43
CA PHE A 540 -2.66 6.10 26.28
C PHE A 540 -1.93 4.79 26.62
N VAL A 541 -0.81 4.86 27.35
CA VAL A 541 -0.07 3.68 27.82
C VAL A 541 -0.94 2.81 28.72
N ALA A 542 -1.71 3.42 29.61
CA ALA A 542 -2.63 2.67 30.48
C ALA A 542 -3.71 1.93 29.67
N PHE A 543 -4.18 2.53 28.57
CA PHE A 543 -5.14 1.88 27.68
C PHE A 543 -4.49 0.76 26.84
N ASP A 544 -3.26 0.92 26.37
CA ASP A 544 -2.51 -0.15 25.68
C ASP A 544 -2.30 -1.36 26.61
N ASP A 545 -1.93 -1.13 27.85
CA ASP A 545 -1.82 -2.17 28.90
C ASP A 545 -3.16 -2.88 29.14
N PHE A 546 -4.25 -2.15 29.16
CA PHE A 546 -5.60 -2.70 29.28
C PHE A 546 -5.93 -3.61 28.09
N LEU A 547 -5.72 -3.15 26.85
CA LEU A 547 -5.94 -3.97 25.65
C LEU A 547 -5.07 -5.24 25.63
N GLY A 548 -3.81 -5.12 26.03
CA GLY A 548 -2.86 -6.24 26.08
C GLY A 548 -3.31 -7.38 27.00
N ARG A 549 -4.11 -7.08 28.03
CA ARG A 549 -4.60 -8.05 29.02
C ARG A 549 -5.97 -8.64 28.70
N LEU A 550 -6.70 -8.05 27.74
CA LEU A 550 -8.00 -8.58 27.32
C LEU A 550 -7.83 -9.91 26.56
N PRO A 551 -8.56 -10.95 26.95
CA PRO A 551 -8.47 -12.25 26.26
C PRO A 551 -9.12 -12.24 24.88
N GLY A 552 -10.02 -11.31 24.59
CA GLY A 552 -10.67 -11.09 23.29
C GLY A 552 -11.37 -9.73 23.25
N GLY A 553 -11.31 -9.04 22.11
CA GLY A 553 -11.78 -7.67 21.97
C GLY A 553 -13.20 -7.51 21.44
N VAL A 554 -13.74 -8.47 20.68
CA VAL A 554 -15.01 -8.30 19.95
C VAL A 554 -16.17 -7.87 20.87
N GLN A 555 -16.37 -8.56 21.98
CA GLN A 555 -17.47 -8.27 22.91
C GLN A 555 -17.28 -6.91 23.58
N VAL A 556 -16.05 -6.61 24.04
CA VAL A 556 -15.70 -5.36 24.73
C VAL A 556 -15.82 -4.17 23.79
N PHE A 557 -15.30 -4.28 22.57
CA PHE A 557 -15.38 -3.20 21.58
C PHE A 557 -16.81 -2.99 21.06
N ALA A 558 -17.58 -4.08 20.85
CA ALA A 558 -19.00 -3.98 20.49
C ALA A 558 -19.79 -3.27 21.60
N LEU A 559 -19.49 -3.60 22.86
CA LEU A 559 -20.10 -2.96 24.01
C LEU A 559 -19.83 -1.45 24.03
N PHE A 560 -18.56 -1.05 23.84
CA PHE A 560 -18.16 0.37 23.82
C PHE A 560 -18.76 1.10 22.61
N ALA A 561 -18.83 0.47 21.45
CA ALA A 561 -19.46 1.05 20.26
C ALA A 561 -20.96 1.31 20.46
N ASN A 562 -21.65 0.39 21.15
CA ASN A 562 -23.09 0.48 21.41
C ASN A 562 -23.42 1.34 22.64
N ASN A 563 -22.45 1.53 23.56
CA ASN A 563 -22.63 2.31 24.79
C ASN A 563 -21.52 3.39 24.93
N PRO A 564 -21.59 4.44 24.13
CA PRO A 564 -20.55 5.49 24.12
C PRO A 564 -20.31 6.12 25.49
N HIS A 565 -21.33 6.24 26.30
CA HIS A 565 -21.23 6.80 27.64
C HIS A 565 -20.40 5.93 28.60
N VAL A 566 -20.59 4.60 28.51
CA VAL A 566 -19.78 3.64 29.31
C VAL A 566 -18.31 3.70 28.91
N PHE A 567 -18.05 3.86 27.61
CA PHE A 567 -16.70 4.04 27.11
C PHE A 567 -16.01 5.30 27.67
N ASP A 568 -16.70 6.46 27.63
CA ASP A 568 -16.17 7.71 28.15
C ASP A 568 -15.88 7.64 29.65
N ILE A 569 -16.76 6.99 30.42
CA ILE A 569 -16.55 6.76 31.85
C ILE A 569 -15.34 5.89 32.10
N LEU A 570 -15.21 4.79 31.37
CA LEU A 570 -14.07 3.88 31.50
C LEU A 570 -12.75 4.60 31.22
N ILE A 571 -12.68 5.37 30.13
CA ILE A 571 -11.50 6.17 29.81
C ILE A 571 -11.23 7.17 30.93
N ARG A 572 -12.26 7.85 31.43
CA ARG A 572 -12.11 8.79 32.53
C ARG A 572 -11.59 8.13 33.81
N ILE A 573 -12.09 6.97 34.20
CA ILE A 573 -11.59 6.19 35.33
C ILE A 573 -10.10 5.86 35.15
N MET A 574 -9.72 5.39 33.97
CA MET A 574 -8.32 5.00 33.68
C MET A 574 -7.38 6.19 33.68
N THR A 575 -7.82 7.36 33.23
CA THR A 575 -7.00 8.57 33.14
C THR A 575 -6.80 9.22 34.50
N ILE A 576 -7.80 9.15 35.39
CA ILE A 576 -7.73 9.77 36.72
C ILE A 576 -7.05 8.83 37.73
N SER A 577 -7.30 7.52 37.64
CA SER A 577 -6.77 6.54 38.59
C SER A 577 -6.09 5.37 37.92
N PRO A 578 -4.75 5.38 37.81
CA PRO A 578 -3.98 4.24 37.30
C PRO A 578 -4.24 2.94 38.08
N TYR A 579 -4.61 3.07 39.38
CA TYR A 579 -4.97 1.90 40.20
C TYR A 579 -6.26 1.24 39.69
N LEU A 580 -7.31 2.02 39.47
CA LEU A 580 -8.60 1.50 38.96
C LEU A 580 -8.45 0.95 37.53
N GLY A 581 -7.63 1.58 36.69
CA GLY A 581 -7.30 1.08 35.37
C GLY A 581 -6.64 -0.31 35.41
N ARG A 582 -5.70 -0.52 36.36
CA ARG A 582 -5.08 -1.85 36.54
C ARG A 582 -6.06 -2.88 37.10
N GLU A 583 -6.98 -2.52 37.97
CA GLU A 583 -8.03 -3.42 38.48
C GLU A 583 -8.98 -3.84 37.34
N LEU A 584 -9.41 -2.90 36.52
CA LEU A 584 -10.21 -3.20 35.32
C LEU A 584 -9.52 -4.19 34.37
N SER A 585 -8.23 -3.99 34.13
CA SER A 585 -7.46 -4.87 33.23
C SER A 585 -7.26 -6.30 33.79
N ARG A 586 -7.30 -6.46 35.11
CA ARG A 586 -7.12 -7.74 35.79
C ARG A 586 -8.42 -8.51 36.01
N ARG A 587 -9.55 -7.82 36.14
CA ARG A 587 -10.83 -8.35 36.60
C ARG A 587 -11.96 -7.97 35.65
N ARG A 588 -12.17 -8.81 34.64
CA ARG A 588 -13.18 -8.59 33.59
C ARG A 588 -14.60 -8.36 34.15
N HIS A 589 -14.97 -9.06 35.22
CA HIS A 589 -16.28 -8.94 35.85
C HIS A 589 -16.58 -7.53 36.39
N LEU A 590 -15.57 -6.69 36.63
CA LEU A 590 -15.77 -5.30 37.00
C LEU A 590 -16.41 -4.45 35.88
N ILE A 591 -16.11 -4.77 34.62
CA ILE A 591 -16.75 -4.11 33.46
C ILE A 591 -18.22 -4.54 33.36
N GLU A 592 -18.50 -5.83 33.60
CA GLU A 592 -19.85 -6.38 33.60
C GLU A 592 -20.67 -5.79 34.77
N ALA A 593 -20.05 -5.66 35.97
CA ALA A 593 -20.68 -5.04 37.13
C ALA A 593 -21.06 -3.56 36.90
N LEU A 594 -20.23 -2.78 36.23
CA LEU A 594 -20.57 -1.42 35.83
C LEU A 594 -21.79 -1.31 34.92
N LEU A 595 -22.05 -2.35 34.14
CA LEU A 595 -23.19 -2.40 33.24
C LEU A 595 -24.47 -2.85 33.96
N GLU A 596 -24.35 -3.83 34.85
CA GLU A 596 -25.46 -4.41 35.60
C GLU A 596 -25.97 -3.47 36.72
N SER A 597 -25.07 -2.64 37.29
CA SER A 597 -25.40 -1.71 38.39
C SER A 597 -26.30 -0.52 37.99
N GLY A 598 -26.70 -0.45 36.70
CA GLY A 598 -27.49 0.68 36.20
C GLY A 598 -26.73 2.03 36.21
N TRP A 599 -25.42 1.97 36.14
CA TRP A 599 -24.54 3.14 36.07
C TRP A 599 -24.94 4.13 34.94
N PRO A 600 -25.04 5.45 35.16
CA PRO A 600 -24.73 6.21 36.36
C PRO A 600 -25.91 6.44 37.34
N GLY A 601 -26.81 5.50 37.46
CA GLY A 601 -27.94 5.58 38.37
C GLY A 601 -27.58 5.74 39.85
N PRO A 602 -28.55 5.90 40.73
CA PRO A 602 -28.30 6.06 42.17
C PRO A 602 -27.62 4.80 42.74
N GLN A 603 -26.77 5.01 43.75
CA GLN A 603 -26.11 3.91 44.46
C GLN A 603 -27.15 3.08 45.21
N PRO A 604 -27.12 1.74 45.17
CA PRO A 604 -28.00 0.90 45.94
C PRO A 604 -27.89 1.19 47.45
N ALA A 605 -29.02 1.09 48.19
CA ALA A 605 -29.01 1.27 49.64
C ALA A 605 -28.15 0.15 50.28
N PHE A 606 -27.47 0.48 51.37
CA PHE A 606 -26.60 -0.46 52.10
C PHE A 606 -27.29 -1.78 52.49
N ALA A 607 -28.55 -1.74 52.92
CA ALA A 607 -29.31 -2.93 53.29
C ALA A 607 -29.44 -3.87 52.08
N GLN A 608 -29.68 -3.36 50.89
CA GLN A 608 -29.79 -4.16 49.64
C GLN A 608 -28.48 -4.83 49.26
N THR A 609 -27.33 -4.10 49.44
CA THR A 609 -26.02 -4.66 49.13
C THR A 609 -25.60 -5.76 50.11
N ALA A 610 -25.96 -5.65 51.37
CA ALA A 610 -25.70 -6.67 52.38
C ALA A 610 -26.57 -7.95 52.15
N GLU A 611 -27.85 -7.75 51.80
CA GLU A 611 -28.77 -8.87 51.41
C GLU A 611 -28.27 -9.58 50.13
N GLU A 612 -27.75 -8.85 49.16
CA GLU A 612 -27.13 -9.41 47.95
C GLU A 612 -25.95 -10.33 48.30
N LEU A 613 -25.05 -9.90 49.19
CA LEU A 613 -23.92 -10.72 49.62
C LEU A 613 -24.41 -11.99 50.31
N ALA A 614 -25.36 -11.89 51.21
CA ALA A 614 -25.93 -13.03 51.91
C ALA A 614 -26.55 -14.02 50.92
N ALA A 615 -27.29 -13.53 49.91
CA ALA A 615 -27.87 -14.36 48.83
C ALA A 615 -26.81 -15.01 47.94
N ARG A 616 -25.71 -14.35 47.69
CA ARG A 616 -24.56 -14.94 46.93
C ARG A 616 -23.89 -16.05 47.72
N LEU A 617 -23.64 -15.83 49.02
CA LEU A 617 -23.03 -16.85 49.89
C LEU A 617 -23.90 -18.08 50.13
N SER A 618 -25.22 -17.91 50.17
CA SER A 618 -26.17 -19.05 50.32
C SER A 618 -26.17 -20.02 49.14
N ARG A 619 -25.65 -19.63 47.99
CA ARG A 619 -25.57 -20.44 46.77
C ARG A 619 -24.29 -21.30 46.69
N VAL A 620 -23.41 -21.17 47.70
CA VAL A 620 -22.08 -21.78 47.70
C VAL A 620 -21.87 -22.53 49.01
N ASP A 621 -21.49 -23.79 48.99
CA ASP A 621 -21.37 -24.60 50.19
C ASP A 621 -19.96 -24.66 50.78
N ALA A 622 -18.93 -24.69 49.91
CA ALA A 622 -17.55 -24.82 50.37
C ALA A 622 -17.02 -23.53 51.02
N TYR A 623 -16.32 -23.63 52.15
CA TYR A 623 -15.71 -22.53 52.86
C TYR A 623 -14.83 -21.60 51.97
N GLU A 624 -13.91 -22.18 51.21
CA GLU A 624 -13.06 -21.43 50.27
C GLU A 624 -13.86 -20.73 49.17
N ALA A 625 -14.94 -21.37 48.71
CA ALA A 625 -15.79 -20.80 47.68
C ALA A 625 -16.58 -19.61 48.22
N LYS A 626 -17.07 -19.66 49.48
CA LYS A 626 -17.70 -18.55 50.18
C LYS A 626 -16.71 -17.39 50.38
N LEU A 627 -15.46 -17.66 50.80
CA LEU A 627 -14.40 -16.66 50.91
C LEU A 627 -14.11 -15.97 49.57
N ASN A 628 -14.03 -16.74 48.48
CA ASN A 628 -13.77 -16.18 47.18
C ASN A 628 -14.95 -15.33 46.67
N GLU A 629 -16.17 -15.74 46.95
CA GLU A 629 -17.38 -14.97 46.58
C GLU A 629 -17.47 -13.66 47.34
N ALA A 630 -17.21 -13.67 48.66
CA ALA A 630 -17.15 -12.45 49.47
C ALA A 630 -16.06 -11.50 48.97
N ARG A 631 -14.88 -12.00 48.63
CA ARG A 631 -13.79 -11.20 48.02
C ARG A 631 -14.16 -10.59 46.70
N ARG A 632 -14.87 -11.36 45.86
CA ARG A 632 -15.34 -10.88 44.56
C ARG A 632 -16.35 -9.77 44.73
N TRP A 633 -17.38 -10.00 45.53
CA TRP A 633 -18.40 -9.03 45.85
C TRP A 633 -17.82 -7.73 46.41
N ALA A 634 -16.93 -7.84 47.40
CA ALA A 634 -16.28 -6.66 48.01
C ALA A 634 -15.43 -5.90 46.96
N ALA A 635 -14.76 -6.59 46.04
CA ALA A 635 -13.99 -5.97 44.99
C ALA A 635 -14.87 -5.21 43.97
N GLU A 636 -16.04 -5.77 43.63
CA GLU A 636 -17.03 -5.14 42.75
C GLU A 636 -17.56 -3.85 43.32
N HIS A 637 -18.06 -3.89 44.57
CA HIS A 637 -18.63 -2.71 45.20
C HIS A 637 -17.58 -1.65 45.55
N ARG A 638 -16.37 -2.05 45.98
CA ARG A 638 -15.26 -1.11 46.18
C ARG A 638 -14.85 -0.40 44.91
N PHE A 639 -14.80 -1.16 43.79
CA PHE A 639 -14.51 -0.58 42.50
C PHE A 639 -15.61 0.37 42.04
N GLU A 640 -16.87 0.03 42.19
CA GLU A 640 -18.00 0.88 41.85
C GLU A 640 -17.98 2.19 42.68
N THR A 641 -17.81 2.09 44.01
CA THR A 641 -17.72 3.26 44.88
C THR A 641 -16.56 4.17 44.47
N ALA A 642 -15.37 3.59 44.21
CA ALA A 642 -14.21 4.34 43.78
C ALA A 642 -14.41 5.00 42.40
N ALA A 643 -15.07 4.30 41.48
CA ALA A 643 -15.40 4.84 40.16
C ALA A 643 -16.39 6.02 40.26
N ARG A 644 -17.41 5.92 41.14
CA ARG A 644 -18.36 7.01 41.42
C ARG A 644 -17.65 8.23 41.99
N LEU A 645 -16.74 8.03 42.94
CA LEU A 645 -15.95 9.10 43.53
C LEU A 645 -15.09 9.82 42.47
N VAL A 646 -14.33 9.04 41.69
CA VAL A 646 -13.42 9.56 40.66
C VAL A 646 -14.17 10.29 39.53
N THR A 647 -15.39 9.87 39.22
CA THR A 647 -16.23 10.50 38.20
C THR A 647 -17.06 11.68 38.76
N GLY A 648 -17.02 11.93 40.07
CA GLY A 648 -17.74 13.03 40.72
C GLY A 648 -19.24 12.75 40.93
N LEU A 649 -19.66 11.49 40.86
CA LEU A 649 -21.04 11.06 41.10
C LEU A 649 -21.36 10.86 42.59
N THR A 650 -20.34 10.82 43.42
CA THR A 650 -20.46 10.77 44.89
C THR A 650 -19.38 11.65 45.55
N GLY A 651 -19.68 12.17 46.72
CA GLY A 651 -18.72 12.95 47.54
C GLY A 651 -17.76 12.05 48.32
N VAL A 652 -16.68 12.64 48.85
CA VAL A 652 -15.65 11.92 49.65
C VAL A 652 -16.23 11.27 50.88
N GLU A 653 -17.11 12.01 51.60
CA GLU A 653 -17.76 11.52 52.84
C GLU A 653 -18.68 10.32 52.55
N GLU A 654 -19.50 10.45 51.51
CA GLU A 654 -20.44 9.41 51.12
C GLU A 654 -19.70 8.16 50.63
N ALA A 655 -18.61 8.32 49.83
CA ALA A 655 -17.75 7.22 49.44
C ALA A 655 -17.08 6.55 50.66
N GLY A 656 -16.63 7.33 51.65
CA GLY A 656 -16.08 6.80 52.89
C GLY A 656 -17.06 5.92 53.67
N LEU A 657 -18.31 6.40 53.81
CA LEU A 657 -19.39 5.60 54.37
C LEU A 657 -19.65 4.32 53.59
N SER A 658 -19.69 4.41 52.28
CA SER A 658 -19.87 3.23 51.40
C SER A 658 -18.77 2.19 51.56
N PHE A 659 -17.51 2.59 51.63
CA PHE A 659 -16.38 1.68 51.93
C PHE A 659 -16.51 1.02 53.30
N THR A 660 -16.94 1.75 54.31
CA THR A 660 -17.21 1.20 55.65
C THR A 660 -18.32 0.17 55.59
N HIS A 661 -19.43 0.48 54.94
CA HIS A 661 -20.56 -0.45 54.76
C HIS A 661 -20.21 -1.74 54.04
N ILE A 662 -19.35 -1.66 53.00
CA ILE A 662 -18.85 -2.84 52.29
C ILE A 662 -18.03 -3.73 53.24
N ALA A 663 -17.18 -3.14 54.08
CA ALA A 663 -16.41 -3.88 55.06
C ALA A 663 -17.31 -4.55 56.08
N ASP A 664 -18.26 -3.81 56.66
CA ASP A 664 -19.22 -4.31 57.64
C ASP A 664 -20.08 -5.46 57.08
N ALA A 665 -20.57 -5.32 55.83
CA ALA A 665 -21.33 -6.34 55.18
C ALA A 665 -20.51 -7.64 54.98
N ALA A 666 -19.25 -7.49 54.54
CA ALA A 666 -18.36 -8.62 54.32
C ALA A 666 -18.03 -9.35 55.63
N ILE A 667 -17.73 -8.62 56.70
CA ILE A 667 -17.42 -9.20 57.99
C ILE A 667 -18.65 -9.92 58.58
N ASN A 668 -19.80 -9.25 58.63
CA ASN A 668 -21.00 -9.78 59.19
C ASN A 668 -21.50 -11.03 58.42
N ALA A 669 -21.44 -11.02 57.11
CA ALA A 669 -21.87 -12.17 56.29
C ALA A 669 -20.92 -13.38 56.38
N MET A 670 -19.64 -13.15 56.61
CA MET A 670 -18.64 -14.22 56.72
C MET A 670 -18.49 -14.80 58.15
N LEU A 671 -18.82 -14.02 59.18
CA LEU A 671 -18.64 -14.39 60.58
C LEU A 671 -19.31 -15.77 60.93
N PRO A 672 -20.55 -16.05 60.55
CA PRO A 672 -21.17 -17.38 60.77
C PRO A 672 -20.35 -18.49 60.11
N THR A 673 -19.93 -18.30 58.86
CA THR A 673 -19.16 -19.29 58.09
C THR A 673 -17.78 -19.55 58.73
N VAL A 674 -17.13 -18.51 59.18
CA VAL A 674 -15.80 -18.65 59.85
C VAL A 674 -15.97 -19.39 61.20
N ARG A 675 -17.06 -19.05 61.94
CA ARG A 675 -17.37 -19.70 63.19
C ARG A 675 -17.64 -21.22 62.99
N GLU A 676 -18.50 -21.59 62.07
CA GLU A 676 -18.77 -22.97 61.69
C GLU A 676 -17.49 -23.76 61.33
N GLU A 677 -16.64 -23.16 60.54
CA GLU A 677 -15.37 -23.81 60.14
C GLU A 677 -14.41 -23.96 61.35
N THR A 678 -14.37 -22.96 62.22
CA THR A 678 -13.52 -23.03 63.41
C THR A 678 -14.03 -24.07 64.41
N GLU A 679 -15.37 -24.11 64.60
CA GLU A 679 -15.98 -25.14 65.44
C GLU A 679 -15.79 -26.54 64.88
N ARG A 680 -15.76 -26.68 63.54
CA ARG A 680 -15.46 -27.95 62.88
C ARG A 680 -14.03 -28.43 63.13
N GLN A 681 -13.06 -27.50 63.19
CA GLN A 681 -11.63 -27.78 63.35
C GLN A 681 -11.22 -27.96 64.79
N PHE A 682 -11.78 -27.14 65.70
CA PHE A 682 -11.29 -27.01 67.05
C PHE A 682 -12.34 -27.37 68.16
N GLY A 683 -13.57 -27.70 67.77
CA GLY A 683 -14.69 -27.90 68.69
C GLY A 683 -15.52 -26.62 68.96
N PRO A 684 -16.62 -26.72 69.68
CA PRO A 684 -17.56 -25.61 69.92
C PRO A 684 -16.84 -24.47 70.69
N ILE A 685 -17.09 -23.21 70.19
CA ILE A 685 -16.55 -21.98 70.73
C ILE A 685 -17.57 -21.33 71.66
#